data_3e01bb28887c94b6cac9d24bacfcbcf7
#
_entry.id   3e01bb28887c94b6cac9d24bacfcbcf7
#
_cell.length_a   1.000
_cell.length_b   1.000
_cell.length_c   1.000
_cell.angle_alpha   90.00
_cell.angle_beta   90.00
_cell.angle_gamma   90.00
#
_symmetry.space_group_name_H-M   'P 1'
#
loop_
_entity.id
_entity.type
_entity.pdbx_description
1 polymer ?
#
loop_
_entity_poly.entity_id
_entity_poly.type
_entity_poly.pdbx_seq_one_letter_code
_entity_poly.pdbx_strand_id
1 'polypeptide(L)'
;MMLKKYHLFIALITTFLTNAQVVINELDCDTPSTDDREFIELKSDTANFSLDGYVLVLFNGTGTQSNLSYYVIDLDGCTTDVNGIFVIGNALVSPVPGKYLPDNIFQNGPDGIGLYLGNSSDFPNLTQATTTNLVDALVYGTNDADATALMALLGESVQWNESAGTGGSTANSIQRKTDGTYESKTPTPGANNDGSGFIYNGLTIVVAATQYNEGQSFNITITSQTNVSTDTSFTLNLDNGTFTNADFTGNLNLTILSGTNSVSTAINLIDDILDEGDEVAKIKFVTVPSGCNRLNDNIQIRIIDNDYYVSPFGTPLNPTFGNVASTAPAGYYDSLEGLAGSELKQALQNIIANPSVVHAHSYGDIIDILKKADQNPLNSNQVWMMYVESPRSKLDFQETGGSNTGKWNREHIFPQSRGGFTDGTSSSADGIDIWLPTNADDILAGHADAHHIRAEDGPENTNRSNKDYGLTGYNGPAGNQGSWKGDVARALFYMAVRYNALSLANGDLPDTTVGQIGDLASLLTWNQSDPRDDFEMNRNNYIYTWQINRNPFIDYPNLADYIFGANFGQPWFSTLSSAENTFSKITLYPNPAKDSFTIFGLNEKAKVEIFNNIGQKVLLDEIEPNTAVNFSLSNGVYFVKISSGDKIITKKIFVN
;
A
#
# COMPACT_ATOMS: atom_id res chain seq x y z
N MET A 1 18.85 -86.18 45.69
CA MET A 1 18.81 -84.89 46.39
C MET A 1 19.33 -83.85 45.35
N MET A 2 18.39 -83.19 44.65
CA MET A 2 18.71 -82.24 43.54
C MET A 2 18.78 -80.82 44.15
N LEU A 3 19.91 -80.13 44.05
CA LEU A 3 20.02 -78.73 44.38
C LEU A 3 19.54 -77.90 43.21
N LYS A 4 18.46 -77.13 43.37
CA LYS A 4 18.06 -76.10 42.46
C LYS A 4 18.89 -74.85 42.63
N LYS A 5 19.70 -74.47 41.61
CA LYS A 5 20.42 -73.20 41.54
C LYS A 5 19.41 -72.09 41.08
N TYR A 6 19.18 -71.10 41.94
CA TYR A 6 18.50 -69.88 41.61
C TYR A 6 19.50 -68.87 41.03
N HIS A 7 19.33 -68.47 39.79
CA HIS A 7 20.06 -67.36 39.19
C HIS A 7 19.31 -66.07 39.50
N LEU A 8 19.89 -65.20 40.32
CA LEU A 8 19.38 -63.88 40.56
C LEU A 8 19.82 -62.98 39.39
N PHE A 9 18.84 -62.56 38.54
CA PHE A 9 19.08 -61.57 37.50
C PHE A 9 18.93 -60.19 38.12
N ILE A 10 20.04 -59.47 38.36
CA ILE A 10 20.04 -58.05 38.74
C ILE A 10 19.89 -57.27 37.43
N ALA A 11 18.71 -56.73 37.18
CA ALA A 11 18.51 -55.75 36.13
C ALA A 11 19.10 -54.41 36.62
N LEU A 12 20.23 -53.99 36.02
CA LEU A 12 20.82 -52.68 36.22
C LEU A 12 19.95 -51.68 35.41
N ILE A 13 19.07 -50.97 36.10
CA ILE A 13 18.36 -49.84 35.52
C ILE A 13 19.36 -48.67 35.50
N THR A 14 20.02 -48.46 34.35
CA THR A 14 20.74 -47.22 34.08
C THR A 14 19.70 -46.17 33.72
N THR A 15 19.42 -45.26 34.64
CA THR A 15 18.73 -44.01 34.34
C THR A 15 19.66 -43.18 33.48
N PHE A 16 19.43 -43.14 32.17
CA PHE A 16 20.00 -42.09 31.33
C PHE A 16 19.32 -40.79 31.76
N LEU A 17 20.02 -39.92 32.43
CA LEU A 17 19.68 -38.50 32.47
C LEU A 17 19.92 -38.00 31.03
N THR A 18 18.90 -38.01 30.22
CA THR A 18 18.94 -37.30 28.92
C THR A 18 18.86 -35.83 29.25
N ASN A 19 19.99 -35.13 29.24
CA ASN A 19 19.94 -33.67 29.09
C ASN A 19 19.23 -33.36 27.79
N ALA A 20 18.48 -32.26 27.74
CA ALA A 20 17.88 -31.78 26.51
C ALA A 20 19.00 -31.57 25.48
N GLN A 21 18.86 -32.19 24.30
CA GLN A 21 19.86 -32.13 23.25
C GLN A 21 19.92 -30.74 22.61
N VAL A 22 18.83 -29.95 22.72
CA VAL A 22 18.70 -28.56 22.28
C VAL A 22 18.03 -27.77 23.40
N VAL A 23 18.50 -26.56 23.68
CA VAL A 23 17.95 -25.66 24.69
C VAL A 23 17.78 -24.26 24.14
N ILE A 24 16.92 -23.47 24.79
CA ILE A 24 16.82 -22.02 24.56
C ILE A 24 18.05 -21.38 25.21
N ASN A 25 18.90 -20.72 24.43
CA ASN A 25 20.18 -20.19 24.85
C ASN A 25 20.16 -18.70 25.17
N GLU A 26 19.47 -17.92 24.32
CA GLU A 26 19.38 -16.48 24.48
C GLU A 26 18.04 -15.97 23.91
N LEU A 27 17.47 -14.93 24.52
CA LEU A 27 16.28 -14.22 24.06
C LEU A 27 16.49 -12.73 24.23
N ASP A 28 16.26 -11.94 23.19
CA ASP A 28 16.14 -10.49 23.20
C ASP A 28 14.73 -10.16 22.71
N CYS A 29 13.86 -9.68 23.60
CA CYS A 29 12.44 -9.45 23.33
C CYS A 29 12.04 -7.97 23.34
N ASP A 30 12.96 -7.04 23.65
CA ASP A 30 12.68 -5.61 23.74
C ASP A 30 13.87 -4.80 23.22
N THR A 31 13.76 -4.26 22.01
CA THR A 31 14.83 -3.51 21.36
C THR A 31 14.53 -2.02 21.28
N PRO A 32 15.53 -1.10 21.11
CA PRO A 32 15.29 0.34 21.11
C PRO A 32 14.36 0.80 20.00
N SER A 33 13.32 1.55 20.34
CA SER A 33 12.33 2.18 19.45
C SER A 33 11.29 1.22 18.93
N THR A 34 11.48 0.66 17.73
CA THR A 34 10.66 -0.39 17.13
C THR A 34 11.38 -1.70 17.36
N ASP A 35 10.66 -2.74 17.78
CA ASP A 35 11.25 -4.06 18.02
C ASP A 35 11.52 -4.75 16.67
N ASP A 36 12.62 -4.32 16.02
CA ASP A 36 13.07 -4.76 14.71
C ASP A 36 14.39 -5.57 14.74
N ARG A 37 14.91 -5.85 15.95
CA ARG A 37 16.13 -6.63 16.20
C ARG A 37 15.95 -7.71 17.24
N GLU A 38 14.70 -8.09 17.54
CA GLU A 38 14.39 -9.19 18.44
C GLU A 38 14.91 -10.52 17.88
N PHE A 39 15.39 -11.39 18.78
CA PHE A 39 15.81 -12.73 18.40
C PHE A 39 15.67 -13.74 19.54
N ILE A 40 15.57 -15.01 19.14
CA ILE A 40 15.77 -16.15 20.02
C ILE A 40 16.89 -17.03 19.46
N GLU A 41 17.74 -17.53 20.32
CA GLU A 41 18.84 -18.41 19.99
C GLU A 41 18.66 -19.78 20.64
N LEU A 42 18.84 -20.82 19.82
CA LEU A 42 18.90 -22.21 20.30
C LEU A 42 20.33 -22.69 20.33
N LYS A 43 20.62 -23.56 21.31
CA LYS A 43 21.93 -24.20 21.51
C LYS A 43 21.79 -25.71 21.56
N SER A 44 22.55 -26.42 20.73
CA SER A 44 22.69 -27.88 20.80
C SER A 44 24.03 -28.29 21.40
N ASP A 45 24.07 -29.48 22.02
CA ASP A 45 25.29 -30.05 22.55
C ASP A 45 26.30 -30.48 21.47
N THR A 46 25.85 -30.62 20.25
CA THR A 46 26.66 -31.03 19.10
C THR A 46 26.60 -30.01 17.95
N ALA A 47 27.75 -29.78 17.31
CA ALA A 47 27.86 -28.93 16.15
C ALA A 47 27.05 -29.46 14.97
N ASN A 48 26.47 -28.56 14.17
CA ASN A 48 25.72 -28.88 12.97
C ASN A 48 24.56 -29.86 13.21
N PHE A 49 23.86 -29.68 14.31
CA PHE A 49 22.72 -30.50 14.70
C PHE A 49 21.46 -30.15 13.91
N SER A 50 20.76 -31.14 13.35
CA SER A 50 19.47 -30.92 12.69
C SER A 50 18.39 -30.58 13.70
N LEU A 51 17.62 -29.53 13.44
CA LEU A 51 16.46 -29.12 14.21
C LEU A 51 15.14 -29.68 13.65
N ASP A 52 15.21 -30.65 12.72
CA ASP A 52 14.01 -31.32 12.19
C ASP A 52 13.21 -31.95 13.32
N GLY A 53 11.88 -31.75 13.28
CA GLY A 53 10.96 -32.23 14.31
C GLY A 53 10.97 -31.43 15.61
N TYR A 54 11.62 -30.26 15.64
CA TYR A 54 11.47 -29.29 16.72
C TYR A 54 10.59 -28.12 16.31
N VAL A 55 9.86 -27.57 17.28
CA VAL A 55 8.97 -26.41 17.09
C VAL A 55 9.07 -25.49 18.30
N LEU A 56 9.17 -24.18 18.08
CA LEU A 56 9.05 -23.16 19.13
C LEU A 56 7.61 -22.62 19.13
N VAL A 57 7.05 -22.49 20.33
CA VAL A 57 5.70 -21.97 20.54
C VAL A 57 5.74 -20.84 21.55
N LEU A 58 5.18 -19.69 21.17
CA LEU A 58 5.09 -18.48 21.98
C LEU A 58 3.72 -18.41 22.65
N PHE A 59 3.68 -18.13 23.95
CA PHE A 59 2.49 -18.14 24.78
C PHE A 59 2.30 -16.82 25.51
N ASN A 60 1.07 -16.28 25.53
CA ASN A 60 0.72 -15.14 26.35
C ASN A 60 0.76 -15.50 27.85
N GLY A 61 1.38 -14.69 28.67
CA GLY A 61 1.39 -14.87 30.14
C GLY A 61 0.22 -14.18 30.83
N THR A 62 -0.40 -13.18 30.21
CA THR A 62 -1.49 -12.38 30.80
C THR A 62 -2.63 -12.13 29.81
N GLY A 63 -3.70 -11.43 30.30
CA GLY A 63 -4.83 -11.04 29.48
C GLY A 63 -5.87 -12.14 29.25
N THR A 64 -6.78 -11.90 28.31
CA THR A 64 -7.89 -12.81 27.99
C THR A 64 -7.45 -14.09 27.29
N GLN A 65 -6.26 -14.10 26.69
CA GLN A 65 -5.64 -15.24 26.03
C GLN A 65 -4.46 -15.79 26.85
N SER A 66 -4.42 -15.51 28.14
CA SER A 66 -3.37 -16.01 29.04
C SER A 66 -3.19 -17.53 28.94
N ASN A 67 -1.94 -17.97 28.90
CA ASN A 67 -1.47 -19.35 28.77
C ASN A 67 -1.79 -20.02 27.41
N LEU A 68 -2.24 -19.25 26.41
CA LEU A 68 -2.54 -19.73 25.07
C LEU A 68 -1.45 -19.28 24.09
N SER A 69 -1.19 -20.12 23.07
CA SER A 69 -0.23 -19.80 22.01
C SER A 69 -0.71 -18.66 21.13
N TYR A 70 0.21 -17.78 20.72
CA TYR A 70 -0.05 -16.73 19.75
C TYR A 70 0.84 -16.80 18.50
N TYR A 71 1.97 -17.51 18.59
CA TYR A 71 2.84 -17.70 17.43
C TYR A 71 3.57 -19.05 17.51
N VAL A 72 3.84 -19.64 16.34
CA VAL A 72 4.49 -20.96 16.24
C VAL A 72 5.56 -20.90 15.17
N ILE A 73 6.77 -21.39 15.49
CA ILE A 73 7.93 -21.39 14.60
C ILE A 73 8.35 -22.83 14.35
N ASP A 74 8.11 -23.31 13.13
CA ASP A 74 8.58 -24.61 12.66
C ASP A 74 10.09 -24.56 12.41
N LEU A 75 10.84 -25.55 12.86
CA LEU A 75 12.29 -25.63 12.72
C LEU A 75 12.77 -26.69 11.73
N ASP A 76 11.86 -27.33 10.99
CA ASP A 76 12.21 -28.28 9.93
C ASP A 76 13.10 -27.62 8.88
N GLY A 77 14.14 -28.34 8.45
CA GLY A 77 15.16 -27.84 7.55
C GLY A 77 16.21 -26.90 8.16
N CYS A 78 16.08 -26.57 9.45
CA CYS A 78 17.06 -25.76 10.17
C CYS A 78 18.18 -26.64 10.75
N THR A 79 19.40 -26.07 10.85
CA THR A 79 20.57 -26.76 11.39
C THR A 79 21.41 -25.77 12.19
N THR A 80 21.85 -26.16 13.37
CA THR A 80 22.78 -25.36 14.17
C THR A 80 24.14 -25.25 13.49
N ASP A 81 24.93 -24.27 13.87
CA ASP A 81 26.27 -24.03 13.33
C ASP A 81 27.37 -24.92 14.02
N VAL A 82 28.66 -24.60 13.76
CA VAL A 82 29.80 -25.31 14.38
C VAL A 82 29.90 -25.09 15.91
N ASN A 83 29.28 -24.04 16.43
CA ASN A 83 29.13 -23.80 17.84
C ASN A 83 27.90 -24.51 18.44
N GLY A 84 27.07 -25.15 17.63
CA GLY A 84 25.78 -25.70 18.04
C GLY A 84 24.69 -24.62 18.14
N ILE A 85 24.88 -23.45 17.56
CA ILE A 85 24.00 -22.29 17.70
C ILE A 85 23.09 -22.16 16.46
N PHE A 86 21.82 -21.76 16.68
CA PHE A 86 20.89 -21.36 15.64
C PHE A 86 20.10 -20.13 16.07
N VAL A 87 20.26 -19.02 15.34
CA VAL A 87 19.58 -17.75 15.60
C VAL A 87 18.33 -17.64 14.75
N ILE A 88 17.22 -17.24 15.38
CA ILE A 88 15.92 -16.96 14.78
C ILE A 88 15.56 -15.52 15.18
N GLY A 89 15.29 -14.61 14.25
CA GLY A 89 15.05 -13.21 14.63
C GLY A 89 14.63 -12.32 13.48
N ASN A 90 14.49 -11.04 13.77
CA ASN A 90 14.14 -10.02 12.79
C ASN A 90 15.23 -9.82 11.74
N ALA A 91 14.89 -9.17 10.64
CA ALA A 91 15.81 -8.99 9.50
C ALA A 91 17.05 -8.12 9.81
N LEU A 92 17.00 -7.28 10.85
CA LEU A 92 18.08 -6.39 11.26
C LEU A 92 18.98 -6.98 12.38
N VAL A 93 18.72 -8.19 12.82
CA VAL A 93 19.62 -8.91 13.76
C VAL A 93 20.96 -9.18 13.08
N SER A 94 22.05 -8.96 13.80
CA SER A 94 23.42 -9.15 13.29
C SER A 94 24.25 -9.99 14.29
N PRO A 95 24.81 -11.12 13.86
CA PRO A 95 24.81 -11.69 12.48
C PRO A 95 23.41 -12.10 12.01
N VAL A 96 23.26 -12.17 10.69
CA VAL A 96 21.98 -12.47 10.03
C VAL A 96 21.41 -13.80 10.52
N PRO A 97 20.14 -13.82 10.99
CA PRO A 97 19.50 -15.03 11.48
C PRO A 97 19.43 -16.16 10.44
N GLY A 98 19.46 -17.39 10.92
CA GLY A 98 19.20 -18.57 10.10
C GLY A 98 17.74 -18.69 9.68
N LYS A 99 16.81 -18.09 10.45
CA LYS A 99 15.38 -18.00 10.15
C LYS A 99 14.85 -16.63 10.53
N TYR A 100 14.14 -15.98 9.60
CA TYR A 100 13.57 -14.65 9.81
C TYR A 100 12.22 -14.71 10.52
N LEU A 101 11.98 -13.72 11.39
CA LEU A 101 10.69 -13.42 12.01
C LEU A 101 10.19 -12.04 11.58
N PRO A 102 8.87 -11.82 11.61
CA PRO A 102 8.31 -10.46 11.57
C PRO A 102 8.81 -9.59 12.71
N ASP A 103 8.87 -8.28 12.52
CA ASP A 103 9.20 -7.34 13.59
C ASP A 103 8.11 -7.36 14.67
N ASN A 104 8.50 -7.08 15.93
CA ASN A 104 7.59 -6.99 17.07
C ASN A 104 6.78 -8.28 17.28
N ILE A 105 7.43 -9.46 17.17
CA ILE A 105 6.78 -10.76 17.35
C ILE A 105 6.87 -11.27 18.79
N PHE A 106 7.97 -11.00 19.49
CA PHE A 106 8.07 -11.27 20.90
C PHE A 106 7.39 -10.13 21.66
N GLN A 107 6.39 -10.46 22.46
CA GLN A 107 5.75 -9.45 23.31
C GLN A 107 6.68 -9.15 24.48
N ASN A 108 6.68 -7.91 24.98
CA ASN A 108 7.62 -7.48 26.03
C ASN A 108 7.34 -8.11 27.42
N GLY A 109 6.35 -9.00 27.49
CA GLY A 109 6.07 -9.88 28.63
C GLY A 109 4.95 -9.39 29.55
N PRO A 110 4.59 -10.18 30.62
CA PRO A 110 5.18 -11.48 30.92
C PRO A 110 4.65 -12.57 30.00
N ASP A 111 5.53 -13.27 29.33
CA ASP A 111 5.20 -14.28 28.34
C ASP A 111 6.08 -15.53 28.47
N GLY A 112 5.87 -16.55 27.63
CA GLY A 112 6.67 -17.76 27.66
C GLY A 112 6.91 -18.37 26.31
N ILE A 113 8.03 -19.06 26.19
CA ILE A 113 8.40 -19.81 24.98
C ILE A 113 8.64 -21.26 25.39
N GLY A 114 8.04 -22.20 24.65
CA GLY A 114 8.30 -23.62 24.79
C GLY A 114 8.97 -24.17 23.52
N LEU A 115 10.05 -24.93 23.69
CA LEU A 115 10.66 -25.74 22.64
C LEU A 115 10.12 -27.16 22.75
N TYR A 116 9.46 -27.64 21.73
CA TYR A 116 8.78 -28.96 21.71
C TYR A 116 9.34 -29.89 20.64
N LEU A 117 9.20 -31.18 20.86
CA LEU A 117 9.25 -32.18 19.79
C LEU A 117 7.85 -32.31 19.17
N GLY A 118 7.73 -32.05 17.87
CA GLY A 118 6.48 -32.07 17.13
C GLY A 118 6.54 -31.26 15.85
N ASN A 119 5.36 -30.93 15.30
CA ASN A 119 5.22 -30.12 14.12
C ASN A 119 4.40 -28.85 14.44
N SER A 120 4.52 -27.83 13.62
CA SER A 120 3.74 -26.60 13.78
C SER A 120 2.21 -26.84 13.78
N SER A 121 1.73 -27.85 13.07
CA SER A 121 0.32 -28.25 13.05
C SER A 121 -0.20 -28.83 14.38
N ASP A 122 0.67 -29.25 15.29
CA ASP A 122 0.30 -29.76 16.60
C ASP A 122 -0.10 -28.62 17.57
N PHE A 123 0.24 -27.37 17.19
CA PHE A 123 0.00 -26.14 17.97
C PHE A 123 -0.81 -25.11 17.19
N PRO A 124 -2.08 -25.39 16.84
CA PRO A 124 -2.94 -24.38 16.26
C PRO A 124 -3.05 -23.15 17.17
N ASN A 125 -3.36 -21.98 16.59
CA ASN A 125 -3.50 -20.75 17.38
C ASN A 125 -4.44 -20.94 18.57
N LEU A 126 -4.07 -20.35 19.73
CA LEU A 126 -4.77 -20.53 21.01
C LEU A 126 -4.64 -21.95 21.62
N THR A 127 -3.59 -22.68 21.31
CA THR A 127 -3.24 -23.92 22.02
C THR A 127 -2.75 -23.60 23.43
N GLN A 128 -3.24 -24.32 24.44
CA GLN A 128 -2.80 -24.14 25.84
C GLN A 128 -1.38 -24.68 26.04
N ALA A 129 -0.57 -23.96 26.80
CA ALA A 129 0.77 -24.39 27.20
C ALA A 129 0.73 -25.71 27.95
N THR A 130 1.71 -26.60 27.73
CA THR A 130 1.79 -27.95 28.28
C THR A 130 3.24 -28.42 28.39
N THR A 131 3.51 -29.36 29.31
CA THR A 131 4.79 -30.06 29.36
C THR A 131 4.86 -31.29 28.46
N THR A 132 3.81 -31.65 27.76
CA THR A 132 3.79 -32.81 26.83
C THR A 132 4.73 -32.53 25.64
N ASN A 133 5.73 -33.39 25.42
CA ASN A 133 6.78 -33.25 24.41
C ASN A 133 7.64 -31.97 24.57
N LEU A 134 7.54 -31.28 25.71
CA LEU A 134 8.38 -30.11 26.01
C LEU A 134 9.82 -30.56 26.20
N VAL A 135 10.75 -29.89 25.52
CA VAL A 135 12.20 -30.11 25.57
C VAL A 135 12.86 -29.10 26.52
N ASP A 136 12.49 -27.82 26.36
CA ASP A 136 12.97 -26.71 27.16
C ASP A 136 11.94 -25.58 27.16
N ALA A 137 11.97 -24.70 28.16
CA ALA A 137 11.10 -23.55 28.25
C ALA A 137 11.78 -22.33 28.86
N LEU A 138 11.28 -21.15 28.52
CA LEU A 138 11.68 -19.87 29.08
C LEU A 138 10.44 -19.03 29.34
N VAL A 139 10.21 -18.64 30.60
CA VAL A 139 9.19 -17.62 30.94
C VAL A 139 9.95 -16.34 31.26
N TYR A 140 9.52 -15.24 30.63
CA TYR A 140 10.27 -13.98 30.62
C TYR A 140 9.36 -12.75 30.77
N GLY A 141 9.97 -11.59 30.99
CA GLY A 141 9.32 -10.29 31.03
C GLY A 141 10.33 -9.15 31.12
N THR A 142 9.85 -7.93 30.94
CA THR A 142 10.62 -6.69 30.98
C THR A 142 10.40 -5.89 32.26
N ASN A 143 10.29 -6.56 33.41
CA ASN A 143 9.96 -6.07 34.74
C ASN A 143 8.47 -6.16 35.11
N ASP A 144 7.78 -7.16 34.58
CA ASP A 144 6.37 -7.46 34.82
C ASP A 144 6.17 -8.36 36.03
N ALA A 145 4.94 -8.44 36.51
CA ALA A 145 4.57 -9.41 37.52
C ALA A 145 4.60 -10.84 36.93
N ASP A 146 5.02 -11.82 37.73
CA ASP A 146 5.20 -13.20 37.30
C ASP A 146 3.90 -13.82 36.73
N ALA A 147 4.00 -14.41 35.56
CA ALA A 147 2.95 -15.22 34.91
C ALA A 147 2.89 -16.62 35.56
N THR A 148 2.53 -16.68 36.84
CA THR A 148 2.63 -17.90 37.67
C THR A 148 1.86 -19.11 37.12
N ALA A 149 0.75 -18.86 36.42
CA ALA A 149 -0.05 -19.90 35.79
C ALA A 149 0.68 -20.48 34.54
N LEU A 150 1.29 -19.65 33.72
CA LEU A 150 2.09 -20.07 32.58
C LEU A 150 3.35 -20.81 33.02
N MET A 151 4.04 -20.29 34.03
CA MET A 151 5.19 -20.97 34.65
C MET A 151 4.84 -22.40 35.06
N ALA A 152 3.70 -22.58 35.76
CA ALA A 152 3.27 -23.92 36.21
C ALA A 152 2.94 -24.85 35.02
N LEU A 153 2.37 -24.36 33.93
CA LEU A 153 2.04 -25.13 32.75
C LEU A 153 3.26 -25.52 31.91
N LEU A 154 4.32 -24.69 31.93
CA LEU A 154 5.60 -24.98 31.27
C LEU A 154 6.58 -25.70 32.18
N GLY A 155 6.27 -25.88 33.48
CA GLY A 155 7.14 -26.54 34.46
C GLY A 155 8.27 -25.64 34.96
N GLU A 156 8.17 -24.33 34.76
CA GLU A 156 9.17 -23.35 35.18
C GLU A 156 8.91 -22.82 36.60
N SER A 157 9.97 -22.47 37.29
CA SER A 157 9.91 -21.93 38.66
C SER A 157 10.34 -20.46 38.76
N VAL A 158 10.87 -19.88 37.68
CA VAL A 158 11.38 -18.51 37.60
C VAL A 158 10.91 -17.87 36.30
N GLN A 159 10.38 -16.64 36.40
CA GLN A 159 10.25 -15.73 35.27
C GLN A 159 11.51 -14.87 35.19
N TRP A 160 12.18 -14.90 34.05
CA TRP A 160 13.43 -14.18 33.86
C TRP A 160 13.16 -12.76 33.38
N ASN A 161 13.86 -11.78 33.96
CA ASN A 161 13.62 -10.36 33.70
C ASN A 161 14.75 -9.78 32.85
N GLU A 162 14.45 -9.41 31.61
CA GLU A 162 15.41 -8.80 30.69
C GLU A 162 15.92 -7.45 31.20
N SER A 163 15.08 -6.68 31.92
CA SER A 163 15.49 -5.41 32.54
C SER A 163 16.44 -5.53 33.72
N ALA A 164 16.76 -6.74 34.17
CA ALA A 164 17.63 -6.95 35.36
C ALA A 164 19.10 -6.54 35.13
N GLY A 165 19.55 -6.49 33.86
CA GLY A 165 20.89 -6.06 33.48
C GLY A 165 21.06 -4.53 33.45
N THR A 166 22.33 -4.12 33.36
CA THR A 166 22.67 -2.69 33.23
C THR A 166 22.15 -2.13 31.89
N GLY A 167 21.39 -1.06 31.92
CA GLY A 167 20.84 -0.42 30.72
C GLY A 167 19.35 -0.70 30.45
N GLY A 168 18.76 -1.65 31.20
CA GLY A 168 17.35 -2.05 31.03
C GLY A 168 17.14 -3.07 29.93
N SER A 169 15.87 -3.40 29.63
CA SER A 169 15.48 -4.40 28.62
C SER A 169 16.02 -4.07 27.24
N THR A 170 15.85 -2.86 26.76
CA THR A 170 16.27 -2.42 25.42
C THR A 170 17.80 -2.49 25.14
N ALA A 171 18.62 -2.86 26.12
CA ALA A 171 20.08 -2.97 26.01
C ALA A 171 20.61 -4.36 26.33
N ASN A 172 19.75 -5.28 26.70
CA ASN A 172 20.13 -6.60 27.15
C ASN A 172 19.27 -7.68 26.51
N SER A 173 19.79 -8.92 26.58
CA SER A 173 19.07 -10.15 26.34
C SER A 173 19.08 -11.04 27.56
N ILE A 174 18.21 -12.03 27.63
CA ILE A 174 18.18 -13.08 28.66
C ILE A 174 19.07 -14.23 28.17
N GLN A 175 20.21 -14.44 28.82
CA GLN A 175 21.24 -15.40 28.41
C GLN A 175 21.37 -16.59 29.37
N ARG A 176 21.39 -17.82 28.82
CA ARG A 176 21.55 -19.06 29.57
C ARG A 176 22.99 -19.21 30.05
N LYS A 177 23.16 -19.55 31.35
CA LYS A 177 24.44 -19.90 31.97
C LYS A 177 24.69 -21.40 31.92
N THR A 178 25.93 -21.79 32.23
CA THR A 178 26.35 -23.20 32.27
C THR A 178 25.63 -24.02 33.34
N ASP A 179 25.09 -23.40 34.40
CA ASP A 179 24.29 -24.04 35.43
C ASP A 179 22.80 -24.21 35.05
N GLY A 180 22.39 -23.77 33.83
CA GLY A 180 21.05 -23.84 33.32
C GLY A 180 20.12 -22.69 33.74
N THR A 181 20.58 -21.78 34.62
CA THR A 181 19.85 -20.53 34.93
C THR A 181 20.18 -19.46 33.91
N TYR A 182 19.44 -18.33 33.95
CA TYR A 182 19.67 -17.22 33.04
C TYR A 182 20.17 -15.97 33.76
N GLU A 183 20.74 -15.06 32.98
CA GLU A 183 21.12 -13.71 33.42
C GLU A 183 20.82 -12.70 32.31
N SER A 184 20.63 -11.44 32.67
CA SER A 184 20.41 -10.35 31.71
C SER A 184 21.73 -9.62 31.42
N LYS A 185 22.17 -9.62 30.14
CA LYS A 185 23.44 -9.04 29.66
C LYS A 185 23.28 -8.50 28.25
N THR A 186 24.30 -7.75 27.81
CA THR A 186 24.41 -7.31 26.41
C THR A 186 24.27 -8.48 25.44
N PRO A 187 23.41 -8.36 24.40
CA PRO A 187 23.13 -9.44 23.44
C PRO A 187 24.38 -9.99 22.73
N THR A 188 24.40 -11.31 22.52
CA THR A 188 25.51 -12.04 21.88
C THR A 188 25.04 -12.97 20.74
N PRO A 189 24.11 -12.54 19.84
CA PRO A 189 23.54 -13.44 18.84
C PRO A 189 24.62 -14.11 17.99
N GLY A 190 24.50 -15.41 17.76
CA GLY A 190 25.42 -16.22 16.97
C GLY A 190 26.78 -16.52 17.65
N ALA A 191 26.93 -16.21 18.94
CA ALA A 191 28.13 -16.52 19.71
C ALA A 191 27.77 -17.21 21.02
N ASN A 192 28.68 -17.99 21.61
CA ASN A 192 28.44 -18.53 22.94
C ASN A 192 28.36 -17.40 23.97
N ASN A 193 27.41 -17.45 24.91
CA ASN A 193 27.15 -16.45 25.96
C ASN A 193 28.37 -16.19 26.87
N ASP A 194 29.31 -17.12 26.93
CA ASP A 194 30.59 -17.01 27.70
C ASP A 194 31.76 -16.50 26.83
N GLY A 195 31.53 -16.21 25.56
CA GLY A 195 32.55 -15.76 24.61
C GLY A 195 33.51 -16.87 24.12
N SER A 196 33.23 -18.11 24.45
CA SER A 196 34.00 -19.27 23.94
C SER A 196 33.59 -19.71 22.55
N GLY A 197 34.27 -20.71 22.00
CA GLY A 197 33.89 -21.35 20.74
C GLY A 197 34.55 -20.74 19.50
N PHE A 198 34.03 -21.11 18.34
CA PHE A 198 34.54 -20.63 17.05
C PHE A 198 34.06 -19.22 16.78
N ILE A 199 34.98 -18.31 16.45
CA ILE A 199 34.67 -16.92 16.09
C ILE A 199 34.68 -16.80 14.58
N TYR A 200 33.49 -16.46 14.01
CA TYR A 200 33.35 -16.20 12.58
C TYR A 200 33.99 -14.86 12.21
N ASN A 201 34.51 -14.77 10.98
CA ASN A 201 34.93 -13.50 10.41
C ASN A 201 33.73 -12.90 9.65
N GLY A 202 33.04 -11.95 10.28
CA GLY A 202 31.79 -11.37 9.76
C GLY A 202 31.99 -10.59 8.46
N LEU A 203 31.14 -10.84 7.48
CA LEU A 203 31.09 -10.15 6.19
C LEU A 203 29.97 -9.11 6.17
N THR A 204 30.29 -7.90 5.69
CA THR A 204 29.34 -6.78 5.55
C THR A 204 29.29 -6.31 4.12
N ILE A 205 28.06 -6.15 3.58
CA ILE A 205 27.77 -5.49 2.31
C ILE A 205 27.73 -3.98 2.57
N VAL A 206 28.51 -3.20 1.83
CA VAL A 206 28.57 -1.75 1.92
C VAL A 206 28.27 -1.14 0.54
N VAL A 207 27.34 -0.18 0.50
CA VAL A 207 26.98 0.62 -0.66
C VAL A 207 26.95 2.10 -0.27
N ALA A 208 27.23 2.99 -1.22
CA ALA A 208 27.33 4.42 -0.94
C ALA A 208 25.97 5.13 -0.84
N ALA A 209 24.94 4.61 -1.54
CA ALA A 209 23.59 5.15 -1.53
C ALA A 209 22.57 4.01 -1.69
N THR A 210 21.32 4.31 -1.37
CA THR A 210 20.20 3.36 -1.45
C THR A 210 19.30 3.61 -2.67
N GLN A 211 19.70 4.55 -3.55
CA GLN A 211 18.97 4.88 -4.77
C GLN A 211 19.91 5.31 -5.88
N TYR A 212 19.65 4.84 -7.09
CA TYR A 212 20.34 5.20 -8.32
C TYR A 212 19.32 5.28 -9.47
N ASN A 213 19.66 6.03 -10.52
CA ASN A 213 18.89 6.02 -11.77
C ASN A 213 19.48 4.98 -12.72
N GLU A 214 18.71 4.50 -13.65
CA GLU A 214 19.20 3.76 -14.80
C GLU A 214 20.34 4.50 -15.51
N GLY A 215 21.22 3.77 -16.18
CA GLY A 215 22.43 4.32 -16.79
C GLY A 215 23.54 4.72 -15.82
N GLN A 216 23.28 4.76 -14.51
CA GLN A 216 24.30 5.04 -13.50
C GLN A 216 25.10 3.78 -13.13
N SER A 217 26.21 3.99 -12.45
CA SER A 217 27.02 2.92 -11.89
C SER A 217 27.23 3.13 -10.39
N PHE A 218 27.30 2.03 -9.63
CA PHE A 218 27.64 2.07 -8.22
C PHE A 218 28.57 0.93 -7.84
N ASN A 219 29.26 1.06 -6.72
CA ASN A 219 30.11 0.00 -6.19
C ASN A 219 29.44 -0.74 -5.05
N ILE A 220 29.52 -2.06 -5.09
CA ILE A 220 29.29 -2.92 -3.94
C ILE A 220 30.65 -3.26 -3.35
N THR A 221 30.86 -2.94 -2.07
CA THR A 221 32.06 -3.30 -1.34
C THR A 221 31.70 -4.33 -0.28
N ILE A 222 32.40 -5.44 -0.26
CA ILE A 222 32.30 -6.41 0.83
C ILE A 222 33.52 -6.25 1.73
N THR A 223 33.26 -6.11 3.03
CA THR A 223 34.30 -6.01 4.06
C THR A 223 34.19 -7.18 5.03
N SER A 224 35.30 -7.72 5.47
CA SER A 224 35.37 -8.64 6.60
C SER A 224 35.89 -7.93 7.86
N GLN A 225 35.46 -8.37 9.05
CA GLN A 225 35.87 -7.78 10.33
C GLN A 225 37.37 -7.80 10.55
N THR A 226 38.04 -8.86 10.07
CA THR A 226 39.50 -9.03 10.14
C THR A 226 40.05 -9.41 8.78
N ASN A 227 41.37 -9.19 8.58
CA ASN A 227 42.03 -9.64 7.35
C ASN A 227 41.87 -11.15 7.18
N VAL A 228 41.52 -11.58 5.97
CA VAL A 228 41.43 -13.02 5.70
C VAL A 228 42.80 -13.65 5.59
N SER A 229 42.96 -14.85 6.13
CA SER A 229 44.26 -15.57 6.10
C SER A 229 44.52 -16.31 4.81
N THR A 230 43.49 -16.57 4.04
CA THR A 230 43.50 -17.22 2.71
C THR A 230 42.53 -16.48 1.79
N ASP A 231 42.72 -16.63 0.47
CA ASP A 231 41.76 -16.11 -0.50
C ASP A 231 40.35 -16.62 -0.18
N THR A 232 39.43 -15.68 0.02
CA THR A 232 38.07 -15.95 0.52
C THR A 232 37.06 -15.53 -0.57
N SER A 233 36.48 -16.53 -1.24
CA SER A 233 35.58 -16.33 -2.40
C SER A 233 34.13 -16.54 -2.03
N PHE A 234 33.22 -15.73 -2.61
CA PHE A 234 31.78 -15.80 -2.45
C PHE A 234 31.06 -15.25 -3.68
N THR A 235 29.76 -15.51 -3.75
CA THR A 235 28.90 -15.02 -4.84
C THR A 235 27.78 -14.17 -4.28
N LEU A 236 27.49 -13.05 -4.95
CA LEU A 236 26.34 -12.20 -4.68
C LEU A 236 25.21 -12.47 -5.71
N ASN A 237 24.01 -12.02 -5.37
CA ASN A 237 22.88 -11.90 -6.27
C ASN A 237 22.19 -10.55 -6.04
N LEU A 238 21.66 -9.94 -7.11
CA LEU A 238 20.91 -8.69 -7.07
C LEU A 238 19.45 -8.87 -7.50
N ASP A 239 19.12 -10.00 -8.11
CA ASP A 239 17.77 -10.30 -8.62
C ASP A 239 16.72 -10.29 -7.48
N ASN A 240 15.62 -9.60 -7.73
CA ASN A 240 14.48 -9.48 -6.81
C ASN A 240 13.13 -9.71 -7.52
N GLY A 241 13.14 -10.36 -8.68
CA GLY A 241 11.94 -10.69 -9.45
C GLY A 241 11.60 -9.67 -10.52
N THR A 242 11.40 -8.38 -10.17
CA THR A 242 11.29 -7.30 -11.15
C THR A 242 12.67 -6.89 -11.64
N PHE A 243 13.58 -6.50 -10.76
CA PHE A 243 14.98 -6.26 -11.11
C PHE A 243 15.72 -7.58 -11.33
N THR A 244 16.27 -7.77 -12.52
CA THR A 244 16.86 -9.04 -13.01
C THR A 244 18.29 -8.87 -13.52
N ASN A 245 18.87 -9.93 -14.05
CA ASN A 245 20.18 -9.86 -14.70
C ASN A 245 20.15 -9.15 -16.08
N ALA A 246 19.00 -8.76 -16.59
CA ALA A 246 18.88 -7.95 -17.80
C ALA A 246 19.16 -6.46 -17.51
N ASP A 247 18.97 -6.02 -16.27
CA ASP A 247 18.93 -4.60 -15.89
C ASP A 247 20.30 -4.07 -15.44
N PHE A 248 21.31 -4.94 -15.35
CA PHE A 248 22.67 -4.52 -14.99
C PHE A 248 23.76 -5.38 -15.59
N THR A 249 25.00 -4.85 -15.55
CA THR A 249 26.24 -5.62 -15.79
C THR A 249 27.19 -5.46 -14.62
N GLY A 250 27.94 -6.51 -14.30
CA GLY A 250 28.91 -6.50 -13.20
C GLY A 250 29.39 -7.90 -12.85
N ASN A 251 30.50 -7.99 -12.12
CA ASN A 251 30.99 -9.27 -11.61
C ASN A 251 30.46 -9.53 -10.21
N LEU A 252 29.69 -10.58 -10.04
CA LEU A 252 29.10 -11.00 -8.75
C LEU A 252 29.88 -12.09 -8.04
N ASN A 253 30.92 -12.67 -8.68
CA ASN A 253 31.84 -13.62 -8.08
C ASN A 253 33.08 -12.87 -7.55
N LEU A 254 33.19 -12.73 -6.25
CA LEU A 254 34.19 -11.88 -5.61
C LEU A 254 35.14 -12.69 -4.74
N THR A 255 36.36 -12.18 -4.56
CA THR A 255 37.37 -12.78 -3.70
C THR A 255 38.08 -11.70 -2.88
N ILE A 256 38.01 -11.78 -1.56
CA ILE A 256 38.90 -11.02 -0.68
C ILE A 256 40.23 -11.75 -0.65
N LEU A 257 41.30 -11.06 -1.08
CA LEU A 257 42.64 -11.66 -1.17
C LEU A 257 43.27 -11.82 0.23
N SER A 258 44.04 -12.88 0.39
CA SER A 258 44.80 -13.16 1.62
C SER A 258 45.57 -11.93 2.09
N GLY A 259 45.47 -11.62 3.37
CA GLY A 259 46.09 -10.46 4.01
C GLY A 259 45.31 -9.15 3.88
N THR A 260 44.16 -9.15 3.19
CA THR A 260 43.26 -7.99 3.09
C THR A 260 41.92 -8.29 3.76
N ASN A 261 41.08 -7.27 3.88
CA ASN A 261 39.74 -7.40 4.49
C ASN A 261 38.64 -6.82 3.60
N SER A 262 38.87 -6.53 2.33
CA SER A 262 37.84 -5.97 1.47
C SER A 262 38.02 -6.31 -0.01
N VAL A 263 36.91 -6.29 -0.74
CA VAL A 263 36.86 -6.36 -2.21
C VAL A 263 35.70 -5.50 -2.68
N SER A 264 35.84 -4.85 -3.83
CA SER A 264 34.76 -4.07 -4.45
C SER A 264 34.52 -4.54 -5.89
N THR A 265 33.26 -4.40 -6.32
CA THR A 265 32.85 -4.59 -7.71
C THR A 265 31.98 -3.41 -8.15
N ALA A 266 32.13 -3.01 -9.42
CA ALA A 266 31.25 -2.02 -10.03
C ALA A 266 30.03 -2.74 -10.65
N ILE A 267 28.86 -2.20 -10.40
CA ILE A 267 27.60 -2.55 -11.05
C ILE A 267 27.22 -1.39 -11.95
N ASN A 268 26.98 -1.66 -13.23
CA ASN A 268 26.52 -0.68 -14.20
C ASN A 268 25.08 -1.00 -14.53
N LEU A 269 24.18 -0.09 -14.19
CA LEU A 269 22.76 -0.17 -14.52
C LEU A 269 22.59 0.07 -16.02
N ILE A 270 21.73 -0.71 -16.65
CA ILE A 270 21.41 -0.57 -18.07
C ILE A 270 20.33 0.53 -18.17
N ASP A 271 20.50 1.40 -19.15
CA ASP A 271 19.56 2.45 -19.54
C ASP A 271 18.95 2.01 -20.88
N ASP A 272 17.67 1.74 -20.92
CA ASP A 272 16.99 1.31 -22.14
C ASP A 272 15.80 2.23 -22.49
N ILE A 273 14.74 1.80 -23.07
CA ILE A 273 13.58 2.64 -23.47
C ILE A 273 12.25 2.01 -23.04
N LEU A 274 12.29 1.08 -22.09
CA LEU A 274 11.11 0.37 -21.62
C LEU A 274 10.57 1.09 -20.38
N ASP A 275 9.27 1.34 -20.32
CA ASP A 275 8.59 1.80 -19.10
C ASP A 275 8.35 0.57 -18.20
N GLU A 276 9.35 0.19 -17.42
CA GLU A 276 9.30 -0.94 -16.49
C GLU A 276 8.86 -0.52 -15.08
N GLY A 277 8.98 0.78 -14.83
CA GLY A 277 8.72 1.40 -13.52
C GLY A 277 9.91 1.30 -12.58
N ASP A 278 9.89 2.12 -11.52
CA ASP A 278 10.94 2.02 -10.48
C ASP A 278 11.03 0.59 -9.94
N GLU A 279 12.25 0.11 -9.70
CA GLU A 279 12.53 -1.24 -9.24
C GLU A 279 13.36 -1.27 -7.95
N VAL A 280 13.51 -2.45 -7.36
CA VAL A 280 14.36 -2.67 -6.19
C VAL A 280 15.34 -3.80 -6.47
N ALA A 281 16.63 -3.47 -6.61
CA ALA A 281 17.69 -4.46 -6.53
C ALA A 281 17.89 -4.88 -5.06
N LYS A 282 18.09 -6.18 -4.82
CA LYS A 282 18.30 -6.71 -3.47
C LYS A 282 19.63 -7.46 -3.40
N ILE A 283 20.68 -6.80 -2.91
CA ILE A 283 22.02 -7.38 -2.79
C ILE A 283 22.01 -8.40 -1.65
N LYS A 284 22.32 -9.65 -1.99
CA LYS A 284 22.37 -10.77 -1.03
C LYS A 284 23.52 -11.73 -1.33
N PHE A 285 24.02 -12.39 -0.30
CA PHE A 285 24.96 -13.49 -0.46
C PHE A 285 24.24 -14.75 -0.96
N VAL A 286 24.72 -15.36 -2.04
CA VAL A 286 24.30 -16.70 -2.48
C VAL A 286 25.07 -17.76 -1.72
N THR A 287 26.38 -17.55 -1.54
CA THR A 287 27.27 -18.46 -0.80
C THR A 287 28.07 -17.67 0.20
N VAL A 288 28.27 -18.25 1.39
CA VAL A 288 29.13 -17.70 2.44
C VAL A 288 30.27 -18.68 2.66
N PRO A 289 31.54 -18.22 2.62
CA PRO A 289 32.70 -19.10 2.82
C PRO A 289 32.71 -19.72 4.22
N SER A 290 33.28 -20.93 4.32
CA SER A 290 33.50 -21.56 5.62
C SER A 290 34.31 -20.64 6.53
N GLY A 291 33.89 -20.51 7.80
CA GLY A 291 34.52 -19.62 8.77
C GLY A 291 34.09 -18.15 8.69
N CYS A 292 33.17 -17.82 7.79
CA CYS A 292 32.53 -16.51 7.74
C CYS A 292 31.04 -16.60 8.07
N ASN A 293 30.46 -15.49 8.52
CA ASN A 293 29.02 -15.29 8.62
C ASN A 293 28.64 -13.93 8.00
N ARG A 294 27.32 -13.68 7.83
CA ARG A 294 26.80 -12.42 7.30
C ARG A 294 26.47 -11.50 8.47
N LEU A 295 27.00 -10.29 8.47
CA LEU A 295 26.61 -9.25 9.44
C LEU A 295 25.42 -8.42 8.96
N ASN A 296 25.22 -8.34 7.64
CA ASN A 296 24.01 -7.85 6.99
C ASN A 296 23.76 -8.65 5.71
N ASP A 297 22.53 -8.54 5.17
CA ASP A 297 22.13 -9.18 3.91
C ASP A 297 20.90 -8.45 3.37
N ASN A 298 20.46 -8.79 2.16
CA ASN A 298 19.24 -8.24 1.55
C ASN A 298 19.23 -6.69 1.49
N ILE A 299 20.40 -6.08 1.22
CA ILE A 299 20.50 -4.62 1.10
C ILE A 299 19.72 -4.16 -0.12
N GLN A 300 18.70 -3.32 0.10
CA GLN A 300 17.82 -2.82 -0.94
C GLN A 300 18.37 -1.54 -1.56
N ILE A 301 18.39 -1.52 -2.88
CA ILE A 301 18.75 -0.36 -3.71
C ILE A 301 17.56 -0.08 -4.63
N ARG A 302 16.99 1.12 -4.54
CA ARG A 302 15.98 1.57 -5.49
C ARG A 302 16.67 1.97 -6.79
N ILE A 303 16.14 1.46 -7.90
CA ILE A 303 16.50 1.88 -9.25
C ILE A 303 15.34 2.69 -9.79
N ILE A 304 15.64 3.92 -10.18
CA ILE A 304 14.65 4.84 -10.76
C ILE A 304 14.68 4.66 -12.27
N ASP A 305 13.56 4.22 -12.80
CA ASP A 305 13.30 4.19 -14.24
C ASP A 305 13.11 5.62 -14.76
N ASN A 306 13.86 5.99 -15.80
CA ASN A 306 13.79 7.31 -16.42
C ASN A 306 12.93 7.31 -17.69
N ASP A 307 12.39 6.16 -18.10
CA ASP A 307 11.54 5.93 -19.25
C ASP A 307 10.06 5.80 -18.83
N TYR A 308 9.33 6.89 -18.87
CA TYR A 308 7.94 6.95 -18.42
C TYR A 308 7.04 7.66 -19.42
N TYR A 309 5.75 7.34 -19.39
CA TYR A 309 4.74 7.99 -20.20
C TYR A 309 4.21 9.27 -19.55
N VAL A 310 3.99 10.27 -20.41
CA VAL A 310 3.19 11.44 -20.09
C VAL A 310 1.82 11.29 -20.77
N SER A 311 0.76 11.37 -19.97
CA SER A 311 -0.62 11.26 -20.48
C SER A 311 -1.01 12.47 -21.32
N PRO A 312 -1.96 12.35 -22.28
CA PRO A 312 -2.45 13.47 -23.06
C PRO A 312 -3.44 14.37 -22.29
N PHE A 313 -3.51 14.25 -20.98
CA PHE A 313 -4.37 15.03 -20.09
C PHE A 313 -3.61 15.49 -18.84
N GLY A 314 -4.18 16.50 -18.16
CA GLY A 314 -3.55 17.15 -17.01
C GLY A 314 -3.72 16.39 -15.68
N THR A 315 -3.00 16.86 -14.66
CA THR A 315 -3.20 16.45 -13.27
C THR A 315 -4.45 17.11 -12.68
N PRO A 316 -5.06 16.61 -11.59
CA PRO A 316 -6.15 17.29 -10.90
C PRO A 316 -5.86 18.75 -10.52
N LEU A 317 -4.61 19.10 -10.21
CA LEU A 317 -4.20 20.50 -9.97
C LEU A 317 -4.15 21.38 -11.23
N ASN A 318 -3.91 20.78 -12.39
CA ASN A 318 -3.86 21.46 -13.67
C ASN A 318 -4.73 20.69 -14.67
N PRO A 319 -6.06 20.68 -14.45
CA PRO A 319 -6.96 19.80 -15.17
C PRO A 319 -7.10 20.17 -16.62
N THR A 320 -7.32 19.17 -17.45
CA THR A 320 -7.80 19.30 -18.82
C THR A 320 -9.21 18.72 -18.94
N PHE A 321 -9.92 19.12 -19.98
CA PHE A 321 -11.32 18.75 -20.16
C PHE A 321 -11.59 18.35 -21.61
N GLY A 322 -12.20 17.18 -21.82
CA GLY A 322 -12.63 16.69 -23.13
C GLY A 322 -11.54 16.07 -24.00
N ASN A 323 -10.33 15.86 -23.47
CA ASN A 323 -9.26 15.10 -24.13
C ASN A 323 -9.48 13.58 -23.98
N VAL A 324 -10.13 13.16 -22.89
CA VAL A 324 -10.48 11.77 -22.62
C VAL A 324 -11.98 11.58 -22.82
N ALA A 325 -12.34 10.80 -23.84
CA ALA A 325 -13.73 10.43 -24.10
C ALA A 325 -14.20 9.32 -23.16
N SER A 326 -15.49 9.32 -22.79
CA SER A 326 -16.10 8.20 -22.08
C SER A 326 -16.09 6.93 -22.95
N THR A 327 -15.74 5.80 -22.37
CA THR A 327 -15.83 4.46 -22.98
C THR A 327 -17.11 3.73 -22.61
N ALA A 328 -18.11 4.42 -22.06
CA ALA A 328 -19.41 3.84 -21.79
C ALA A 328 -19.98 3.17 -23.06
N PRO A 329 -20.49 1.94 -22.99
CA PRO A 329 -21.13 1.31 -24.13
C PRO A 329 -22.31 2.14 -24.65
N ALA A 330 -22.55 2.10 -25.95
CA ALA A 330 -23.72 2.77 -26.55
C ALA A 330 -25.01 2.29 -25.83
N GLY A 331 -25.84 3.25 -25.44
CA GLY A 331 -27.10 2.97 -24.75
C GLY A 331 -26.95 2.62 -23.24
N TYR A 332 -25.75 2.72 -22.66
CA TYR A 332 -25.53 2.35 -21.25
C TYR A 332 -26.47 3.07 -20.27
N TYR A 333 -26.85 4.31 -20.57
CA TYR A 333 -27.72 5.15 -19.74
C TYR A 333 -29.10 5.42 -20.36
N ASP A 334 -29.48 4.80 -21.50
CA ASP A 334 -30.73 5.09 -22.20
C ASP A 334 -31.98 4.87 -21.34
N SER A 335 -31.92 3.93 -20.39
CA SER A 335 -33.04 3.64 -19.48
C SER A 335 -33.34 4.75 -18.47
N LEU A 336 -32.48 5.78 -18.37
CA LEU A 336 -32.67 6.91 -17.46
C LEU A 336 -33.48 8.05 -18.06
N GLU A 337 -33.60 8.09 -19.39
CA GLU A 337 -34.23 9.19 -20.12
C GLU A 337 -35.67 9.45 -19.68
N GLY A 338 -35.94 10.68 -19.25
CA GLY A 338 -37.28 11.14 -18.80
C GLY A 338 -37.68 10.66 -17.41
N LEU A 339 -36.86 9.87 -16.73
CA LEU A 339 -37.13 9.44 -15.32
C LEU A 339 -36.84 10.56 -14.32
N ALA A 340 -37.52 10.51 -13.17
CA ALA A 340 -37.44 11.54 -12.14
C ALA A 340 -37.35 10.92 -10.73
N GLY A 341 -36.76 11.65 -9.79
CA GLY A 341 -36.78 11.35 -8.35
C GLY A 341 -36.32 9.92 -8.01
N SER A 342 -37.13 9.18 -7.29
CA SER A 342 -36.81 7.81 -6.84
C SER A 342 -36.74 6.80 -8.01
N GLU A 343 -37.51 7.00 -9.07
CA GLU A 343 -37.47 6.13 -10.26
C GLU A 343 -36.16 6.29 -11.00
N LEU A 344 -35.68 7.52 -11.15
CA LEU A 344 -34.36 7.81 -11.73
C LEU A 344 -33.24 7.16 -10.90
N LYS A 345 -33.27 7.33 -9.58
CA LYS A 345 -32.27 6.72 -8.67
C LYS A 345 -32.28 5.20 -8.79
N GLN A 346 -33.46 4.57 -8.80
CA GLN A 346 -33.59 3.11 -8.92
C GLN A 346 -33.11 2.58 -10.27
N ALA A 347 -33.47 3.25 -11.36
CA ALA A 347 -33.01 2.87 -12.69
C ALA A 347 -31.48 2.98 -12.81
N LEU A 348 -30.88 4.03 -12.25
CA LEU A 348 -29.44 4.18 -12.19
C LEU A 348 -28.78 3.07 -11.37
N GLN A 349 -29.33 2.73 -10.19
CA GLN A 349 -28.86 1.60 -9.37
C GLN A 349 -28.93 0.27 -10.13
N ASN A 350 -30.01 0.03 -10.90
CA ASN A 350 -30.17 -1.18 -11.70
C ASN A 350 -29.07 -1.35 -12.76
N ILE A 351 -28.45 -0.24 -13.22
CA ILE A 351 -27.32 -0.27 -14.14
C ILE A 351 -26.03 -0.61 -13.38
N ILE A 352 -25.71 0.19 -12.34
CA ILE A 352 -24.40 0.14 -11.68
C ILE A 352 -24.27 -0.97 -10.62
N ALA A 353 -25.39 -1.64 -10.27
CA ALA A 353 -25.45 -2.73 -9.30
C ALA A 353 -26.07 -4.01 -9.89
N ASN A 354 -26.03 -4.19 -11.21
CA ASN A 354 -26.58 -5.35 -11.87
C ASN A 354 -25.75 -6.62 -11.60
N PRO A 355 -26.24 -7.60 -10.84
CA PRO A 355 -25.47 -8.80 -10.49
C PRO A 355 -25.13 -9.72 -11.66
N SER A 356 -25.75 -9.50 -12.83
CA SER A 356 -25.45 -10.26 -14.05
C SER A 356 -24.23 -9.74 -14.81
N VAL A 357 -23.70 -8.55 -14.43
CA VAL A 357 -22.62 -7.87 -15.17
C VAL A 357 -21.56 -7.30 -14.24
N VAL A 358 -21.93 -6.81 -13.05
CA VAL A 358 -20.99 -6.08 -12.16
C VAL A 358 -20.14 -7.05 -11.37
N HIS A 359 -18.83 -6.82 -11.41
CA HIS A 359 -17.81 -7.64 -10.77
C HIS A 359 -17.36 -7.04 -9.44
N ALA A 360 -17.33 -7.84 -8.38
CA ALA A 360 -16.63 -7.53 -7.14
C ALA A 360 -15.27 -8.25 -7.14
N HIS A 361 -14.20 -7.50 -6.90
CA HIS A 361 -12.83 -7.98 -6.84
C HIS A 361 -12.33 -8.08 -5.40
N SER A 362 -11.12 -8.61 -5.23
CA SER A 362 -10.45 -8.63 -3.94
C SER A 362 -9.95 -7.23 -3.54
N TYR A 363 -9.79 -6.99 -2.24
CA TYR A 363 -9.17 -5.76 -1.77
C TYR A 363 -7.68 -5.69 -2.16
N GLY A 364 -7.05 -6.86 -2.37
CA GLY A 364 -5.70 -6.96 -2.92
C GLY A 364 -5.59 -6.36 -4.31
N ASP A 365 -6.54 -6.62 -5.20
CA ASP A 365 -6.54 -6.13 -6.59
C ASP A 365 -6.65 -4.61 -6.69
N ILE A 366 -7.23 -3.96 -5.67
CA ILE A 366 -7.33 -2.49 -5.64
C ILE A 366 -5.97 -1.82 -5.78
N ILE A 367 -4.90 -2.43 -5.28
CA ILE A 367 -3.54 -1.88 -5.42
C ILE A 367 -3.18 -1.74 -6.91
N ASP A 368 -3.42 -2.78 -7.70
CA ASP A 368 -3.10 -2.78 -9.12
C ASP A 368 -4.05 -1.87 -9.92
N ILE A 369 -5.32 -1.83 -9.52
CA ILE A 369 -6.28 -0.88 -10.10
C ILE A 369 -5.80 0.56 -9.87
N LEU A 370 -5.42 0.95 -8.64
CA LEU A 370 -4.98 2.30 -8.32
C LEU A 370 -3.67 2.69 -9.00
N LYS A 371 -2.72 1.76 -9.15
CA LYS A 371 -1.46 2.01 -9.91
C LYS A 371 -1.72 2.49 -11.35
N LYS A 372 -2.88 2.21 -11.92
CA LYS A 372 -3.29 2.66 -13.27
C LYS A 372 -4.39 3.73 -13.23
N ALA A 373 -5.42 3.56 -12.40
CA ALA A 373 -6.53 4.49 -12.31
C ALA A 373 -6.11 5.85 -11.71
N ASP A 374 -5.23 5.82 -10.70
CA ASP A 374 -4.69 7.01 -10.06
C ASP A 374 -3.24 7.32 -10.51
N GLN A 375 -2.82 6.81 -11.70
CA GLN A 375 -1.49 7.09 -12.23
C GLN A 375 -1.29 8.59 -12.44
N ASN A 376 -0.12 9.11 -12.00
CA ASN A 376 0.26 10.50 -12.27
C ASN A 376 0.32 10.76 -13.79
N PRO A 377 -0.45 11.71 -14.34
CA PRO A 377 -0.43 12.01 -15.78
C PRO A 377 0.94 12.44 -16.31
N LEU A 378 1.80 12.99 -15.47
CA LEU A 378 3.12 13.49 -15.86
C LEU A 378 4.22 12.45 -15.77
N ASN A 379 3.96 11.31 -15.11
CA ASN A 379 4.95 10.24 -14.95
C ASN A 379 4.24 8.93 -14.60
N SER A 380 4.28 7.95 -15.52
CA SER A 380 3.62 6.64 -15.36
C SER A 380 4.14 5.81 -14.19
N ASN A 381 5.36 6.06 -13.66
CA ASN A 381 5.95 5.33 -12.54
C ASN A 381 5.39 5.76 -11.17
N GLN A 382 4.46 6.74 -11.16
CA GLN A 382 3.91 7.34 -9.96
C GLN A 382 2.39 7.22 -9.91
N VAL A 383 1.83 7.21 -8.69
CA VAL A 383 0.42 7.46 -8.41
C VAL A 383 0.23 8.92 -8.02
N TRP A 384 -0.97 9.46 -8.27
CA TRP A 384 -1.41 10.76 -7.77
C TRP A 384 -2.15 10.58 -6.45
N MET A 385 -1.61 11.16 -5.38
CA MET A 385 -2.26 11.14 -4.06
C MET A 385 -3.29 12.27 -3.99
N MET A 386 -4.52 11.90 -3.61
CA MET A 386 -5.68 12.76 -3.78
C MET A 386 -5.65 14.01 -2.90
N TYR A 387 -5.58 13.87 -1.56
CA TYR A 387 -5.70 14.99 -0.63
C TYR A 387 -4.45 15.86 -0.53
N VAL A 388 -3.27 15.22 -0.61
CA VAL A 388 -1.99 15.95 -0.58
C VAL A 388 -1.63 16.55 -1.95
N GLU A 389 -2.40 16.25 -2.99
CA GLU A 389 -2.30 16.83 -4.34
C GLU A 389 -0.88 16.72 -4.92
N SER A 390 -0.24 15.59 -4.75
CA SER A 390 1.14 15.35 -5.17
C SER A 390 1.38 13.91 -5.61
N PRO A 391 2.37 13.66 -6.49
CA PRO A 391 2.68 12.31 -6.92
C PRO A 391 3.58 11.57 -5.91
N ARG A 392 3.55 10.23 -5.97
CA ARG A 392 4.48 9.33 -5.27
C ARG A 392 4.76 8.10 -6.11
N SER A 393 5.99 7.53 -6.02
CA SER A 393 6.34 6.31 -6.73
C SER A 393 5.37 5.16 -6.41
N LYS A 394 5.04 4.37 -7.41
CA LYS A 394 4.21 3.15 -7.26
C LYS A 394 4.83 2.13 -6.31
N LEU A 395 6.16 2.12 -6.16
CA LEU A 395 6.89 1.28 -5.19
C LEU A 395 6.63 1.68 -3.73
N ASP A 396 6.21 2.91 -3.46
CA ASP A 396 6.00 3.38 -2.10
C ASP A 396 4.62 3.03 -1.55
N PHE A 397 4.06 1.90 -1.98
CA PHE A 397 2.87 1.34 -1.35
C PHE A 397 3.19 0.85 0.07
N GLN A 398 2.28 1.14 1.01
CA GLN A 398 2.38 0.65 2.39
C GLN A 398 2.03 -0.85 2.43
N GLU A 399 3.01 -1.68 2.76
CA GLU A 399 2.78 -3.09 3.03
C GLU A 399 2.02 -3.30 4.35
N THR A 400 1.34 -4.43 4.48
CA THR A 400 0.57 -4.79 5.68
C THR A 400 1.50 -4.83 6.90
N GLY A 401 1.15 -4.07 7.95
CA GLY A 401 1.94 -3.97 9.18
C GLY A 401 3.15 -3.03 9.08
N GLY A 402 3.46 -2.50 7.89
CA GLY A 402 4.58 -1.56 7.70
C GLY A 402 4.24 -0.12 8.08
N SER A 403 5.27 0.71 8.28
CA SER A 403 5.12 2.16 8.50
C SER A 403 4.37 2.81 7.33
N ASN A 404 3.49 3.76 7.64
CA ASN A 404 2.80 4.57 6.64
C ASN A 404 3.58 5.82 6.21
N THR A 405 4.65 6.19 6.94
CA THR A 405 5.43 7.40 6.66
C THR A 405 6.19 7.28 5.35
N GLY A 406 5.97 8.22 4.44
CA GLY A 406 6.56 8.20 3.10
C GLY A 406 5.92 7.17 2.16
N LYS A 407 4.84 6.53 2.57
CA LYS A 407 4.11 5.53 1.79
C LYS A 407 2.74 6.05 1.36
N TRP A 408 2.22 5.49 0.26
CA TRP A 408 0.83 5.66 -0.12
C TRP A 408 0.05 4.37 0.19
N ASN A 409 -1.24 4.53 0.46
CA ASN A 409 -2.13 3.41 0.71
C ASN A 409 -3.53 3.65 0.10
N ARG A 410 -4.44 2.74 0.35
CA ARG A 410 -5.82 2.77 -0.18
C ARG A 410 -6.71 3.58 0.75
N GLU A 411 -7.05 4.80 0.34
CA GLU A 411 -8.02 5.64 1.04
C GLU A 411 -9.45 5.27 0.62
N HIS A 412 -10.28 4.91 1.58
CA HIS A 412 -11.72 4.74 1.39
C HIS A 412 -12.44 6.09 1.60
N ILE A 413 -12.86 6.73 0.52
CA ILE A 413 -13.61 7.99 0.59
C ILE A 413 -14.86 7.85 1.46
N PHE A 414 -15.61 6.75 1.33
CA PHE A 414 -16.57 6.32 2.35
C PHE A 414 -15.84 5.38 3.31
N PRO A 415 -15.56 5.75 4.58
CA PRO A 415 -14.72 4.95 5.49
C PRO A 415 -15.28 3.54 5.71
N GLN A 416 -14.40 2.55 5.79
CA GLN A 416 -14.78 1.14 5.96
C GLN A 416 -15.72 0.92 7.14
N SER A 417 -15.39 1.44 8.31
CA SER A 417 -16.18 1.27 9.54
C SER A 417 -17.55 1.96 9.44
N ARG A 418 -17.62 3.15 8.82
CA ARG A 418 -18.88 3.86 8.58
C ARG A 418 -19.70 3.18 7.47
N GLY A 419 -19.07 2.58 6.49
CA GLY A 419 -19.72 1.82 5.43
C GLY A 419 -20.25 0.46 5.90
N GLY A 420 -19.72 -0.08 7.00
CA GLY A 420 -20.07 -1.43 7.48
C GLY A 420 -19.42 -2.55 6.63
N PHE A 421 -18.30 -2.28 5.98
CA PHE A 421 -17.62 -3.23 5.08
C PHE A 421 -16.14 -3.46 5.45
N THR A 422 -15.76 -3.28 6.70
CA THR A 422 -14.42 -3.65 7.19
C THR A 422 -14.16 -5.13 6.92
N ASP A 423 -13.01 -5.45 6.33
CA ASP A 423 -12.60 -6.81 5.98
C ASP A 423 -13.62 -7.59 5.13
N GLY A 424 -14.41 -6.86 4.31
CA GLY A 424 -15.48 -7.45 3.51
C GLY A 424 -14.99 -8.34 2.37
N THR A 425 -13.74 -8.19 1.89
CA THR A 425 -13.14 -8.97 0.80
C THR A 425 -11.69 -9.33 1.13
N SER A 426 -11.12 -10.31 0.39
CA SER A 426 -9.74 -10.78 0.58
C SER A 426 -8.71 -9.66 0.40
N SER A 427 -7.68 -9.63 1.26
CA SER A 427 -6.53 -8.73 1.12
C SER A 427 -5.48 -9.23 0.11
N SER A 428 -5.61 -10.47 -0.40
CA SER A 428 -4.71 -11.01 -1.43
C SER A 428 -5.23 -10.68 -2.82
N ALA A 429 -4.37 -10.14 -3.68
CA ALA A 429 -4.68 -9.96 -5.08
C ALA A 429 -4.80 -11.30 -5.79
N ASP A 430 -5.81 -11.46 -6.63
CA ASP A 430 -6.08 -12.67 -7.43
C ASP A 430 -6.33 -12.36 -8.92
N GLY A 431 -6.36 -11.08 -9.27
CA GLY A 431 -6.32 -10.59 -10.64
C GLY A 431 -7.68 -10.38 -11.29
N ILE A 432 -7.66 -9.72 -12.45
CA ILE A 432 -8.86 -9.27 -13.17
C ILE A 432 -9.82 -10.40 -13.58
N ASP A 433 -9.31 -11.60 -13.75
CA ASP A 433 -10.10 -12.76 -14.20
C ASP A 433 -10.85 -13.46 -13.03
N ILE A 434 -10.56 -13.09 -11.77
CA ILE A 434 -11.20 -13.63 -10.57
C ILE A 434 -12.12 -12.58 -9.97
N TRP A 435 -13.39 -12.88 -9.90
CA TRP A 435 -14.41 -11.95 -9.41
C TRP A 435 -15.68 -12.68 -8.95
N LEU A 436 -16.50 -11.99 -8.17
CA LEU A 436 -17.82 -12.45 -7.74
C LEU A 436 -18.91 -11.50 -8.26
N PRO A 437 -20.12 -12.01 -8.58
CA PRO A 437 -21.26 -11.14 -8.88
C PRO A 437 -21.65 -10.36 -7.62
N THR A 438 -22.07 -9.11 -7.81
CA THR A 438 -22.45 -8.22 -6.71
C THR A 438 -23.67 -7.39 -7.05
N ASN A 439 -24.49 -7.05 -6.04
CA ASN A 439 -25.70 -6.25 -6.19
C ASN A 439 -25.80 -5.12 -5.16
N ALA A 440 -26.90 -4.39 -5.13
CA ALA A 440 -27.09 -3.23 -4.25
C ALA A 440 -27.18 -3.58 -2.75
N ASP A 441 -27.51 -4.81 -2.39
CA ASP A 441 -27.61 -5.25 -0.99
C ASP A 441 -26.29 -5.86 -0.47
N ASP A 442 -25.35 -6.11 -1.36
CA ASP A 442 -24.03 -6.65 -1.03
C ASP A 442 -23.08 -5.55 -0.56
N ILE A 443 -23.30 -5.06 0.67
CA ILE A 443 -22.50 -3.96 1.22
C ILE A 443 -21.04 -4.33 1.40
N LEU A 444 -20.71 -5.61 1.62
CA LEU A 444 -19.34 -6.06 1.82
C LEU A 444 -18.46 -5.85 0.57
N ALA A 445 -19.06 -5.85 -0.63
CA ALA A 445 -18.35 -5.52 -1.86
C ALA A 445 -17.83 -4.07 -1.87
N GLY A 446 -18.38 -3.18 -1.04
CA GLY A 446 -17.86 -1.81 -0.85
C GLY A 446 -16.42 -1.77 -0.35
N HIS A 447 -15.94 -2.82 0.34
CA HIS A 447 -14.54 -2.94 0.78
C HIS A 447 -13.53 -2.88 -0.38
N ALA A 448 -13.92 -3.30 -1.57
CA ALA A 448 -13.08 -3.33 -2.76
C ALA A 448 -13.74 -2.64 -3.99
N ASP A 449 -14.61 -1.66 -3.76
CA ASP A 449 -15.20 -0.88 -4.86
C ASP A 449 -14.28 0.28 -5.25
N ALA A 450 -13.56 0.13 -6.37
CA ALA A 450 -12.55 1.07 -6.83
C ALA A 450 -13.09 2.49 -7.11
N HIS A 451 -14.41 2.66 -7.32
CA HIS A 451 -14.99 3.97 -7.58
C HIS A 451 -14.93 4.95 -6.40
N HIS A 452 -14.72 4.44 -5.17
CA HIS A 452 -14.53 5.28 -3.99
C HIS A 452 -13.21 5.05 -3.25
N ILE A 453 -12.30 4.26 -3.82
CA ILE A 453 -10.98 4.04 -3.23
C ILE A 453 -9.94 4.80 -4.06
N ARG A 454 -9.05 5.53 -3.38
CA ARG A 454 -8.02 6.37 -4.01
C ARG A 454 -6.64 6.11 -3.42
N ALA A 455 -5.61 6.35 -4.21
CA ALA A 455 -4.26 6.43 -3.68
C ALA A 455 -4.11 7.69 -2.82
N GLU A 456 -3.63 7.53 -1.58
CA GLU A 456 -3.43 8.64 -0.66
C GLU A 456 -2.19 8.46 0.20
N ASP A 457 -1.63 9.57 0.69
CA ASP A 457 -0.54 9.60 1.67
C ASP A 457 -0.96 8.88 2.96
N GLY A 458 -0.15 7.92 3.42
CA GLY A 458 -0.51 7.10 4.56
C GLY A 458 -0.79 7.90 5.85
N PRO A 459 0.06 8.85 6.26
CA PRO A 459 -0.23 9.77 7.36
C PRO A 459 -1.50 10.60 7.16
N GLU A 460 -1.76 11.12 5.95
CA GLU A 460 -2.95 11.93 5.70
C GLU A 460 -4.23 11.08 5.68
N ASN A 461 -4.20 9.87 5.15
CA ASN A 461 -5.30 8.91 5.26
C ASN A 461 -5.62 8.64 6.75
N THR A 462 -4.60 8.44 7.58
CA THR A 462 -4.79 8.30 9.05
C THR A 462 -5.42 9.55 9.67
N ASN A 463 -4.98 10.76 9.26
CA ASN A 463 -5.54 12.04 9.73
C ASN A 463 -6.99 12.22 9.31
N ARG A 464 -7.35 11.85 8.10
CA ARG A 464 -8.72 11.90 7.58
C ARG A 464 -9.65 10.98 8.39
N SER A 465 -9.23 9.74 8.69
CA SER A 465 -9.96 8.79 9.54
C SER A 465 -11.43 8.61 9.10
N ASN A 466 -12.40 8.71 10.01
CA ASN A 466 -13.84 8.55 9.77
C ASN A 466 -14.62 9.87 9.64
N LYS A 467 -13.92 11.01 9.51
CA LYS A 467 -14.57 12.34 9.48
C LYS A 467 -15.51 12.50 8.29
N ASP A 468 -16.56 13.28 8.48
CA ASP A 468 -17.38 13.82 7.39
C ASP A 468 -16.57 14.80 6.54
N TYR A 469 -17.06 15.17 5.37
CA TYR A 469 -16.47 16.17 4.49
C TYR A 469 -17.20 17.51 4.57
N GLY A 470 -16.46 18.58 4.36
CA GLY A 470 -17.02 19.93 4.36
C GLY A 470 -17.38 20.46 5.77
N LEU A 471 -18.03 21.61 5.85
CA LEU A 471 -18.39 22.30 7.09
C LEU A 471 -17.24 22.31 8.12
N THR A 472 -17.43 21.64 9.27
CA THR A 472 -16.43 21.43 10.32
C THR A 472 -15.68 20.10 10.18
N GLY A 473 -16.05 19.27 9.21
CA GLY A 473 -15.43 17.99 8.90
C GLY A 473 -14.10 18.15 8.17
N TYR A 474 -13.72 17.11 7.43
CA TYR A 474 -12.46 17.09 6.71
C TYR A 474 -12.49 17.99 5.46
N ASN A 475 -11.46 18.83 5.30
CA ASN A 475 -11.27 19.76 4.19
C ASN A 475 -9.86 19.68 3.57
N GLY A 476 -9.13 18.60 3.82
CA GLY A 476 -7.76 18.38 3.34
C GLY A 476 -6.67 18.92 4.25
N PRO A 477 -5.41 18.57 3.95
CA PRO A 477 -4.26 19.08 4.69
C PRO A 477 -4.04 20.58 4.45
N ALA A 478 -3.25 21.20 5.31
CA ALA A 478 -2.92 22.62 5.16
C ALA A 478 -2.20 22.88 3.83
N GLY A 479 -2.70 23.86 3.07
CA GLY A 479 -2.11 24.27 1.79
C GLY A 479 -2.64 23.51 0.57
N ASN A 480 -3.55 22.54 0.73
CA ASN A 480 -4.23 21.91 -0.41
C ASN A 480 -5.04 22.95 -1.20
N GLN A 481 -5.21 22.72 -2.50
CA GLN A 481 -6.00 23.61 -3.38
C GLN A 481 -7.44 23.13 -3.55
N GLY A 482 -7.75 21.92 -3.11
CA GLY A 482 -9.08 21.33 -3.14
C GLY A 482 -9.49 20.76 -4.49
N SER A 483 -8.52 20.40 -5.34
CA SER A 483 -8.72 19.77 -6.65
C SER A 483 -9.29 18.35 -6.57
N TRP A 484 -9.56 17.87 -5.38
CA TRP A 484 -10.13 16.55 -5.06
C TRP A 484 -11.58 16.63 -4.59
N LYS A 485 -12.10 17.83 -4.36
CA LYS A 485 -13.41 18.01 -3.72
C LYS A 485 -14.56 17.48 -4.56
N GLY A 486 -14.54 17.77 -5.83
CA GLY A 486 -15.50 17.22 -6.80
C GLY A 486 -15.40 15.69 -6.92
N ASP A 487 -14.18 15.16 -6.93
CA ASP A 487 -13.92 13.72 -6.99
C ASP A 487 -14.56 12.99 -5.81
N VAL A 488 -14.36 13.53 -4.60
CA VAL A 488 -14.98 13.00 -3.37
C VAL A 488 -16.50 13.05 -3.45
N ALA A 489 -17.06 14.17 -3.90
CA ALA A 489 -18.51 14.33 -4.03
C ALA A 489 -19.09 13.26 -4.97
N ARG A 490 -18.49 13.09 -6.15
CA ARG A 490 -18.93 12.12 -7.16
C ARG A 490 -18.76 10.67 -6.71
N ALA A 491 -17.70 10.38 -5.94
CA ALA A 491 -17.51 9.06 -5.34
C ALA A 491 -18.58 8.74 -4.27
N LEU A 492 -18.92 9.71 -3.41
CA LEU A 492 -19.95 9.54 -2.38
C LEU A 492 -21.37 9.46 -2.97
N PHE A 493 -21.68 10.22 -4.01
CA PHE A 493 -22.95 10.09 -4.75
C PHE A 493 -23.07 8.68 -5.34
N TYR A 494 -22.01 8.15 -5.93
CA TYR A 494 -21.96 6.79 -6.43
C TYR A 494 -22.26 5.78 -5.32
N MET A 495 -21.55 5.83 -4.20
CA MET A 495 -21.74 4.90 -3.08
C MET A 495 -23.17 4.93 -2.54
N ALA A 496 -23.78 6.11 -2.41
CA ALA A 496 -25.15 6.27 -1.91
C ALA A 496 -26.25 5.82 -2.91
N VAL A 497 -25.89 5.62 -4.19
CA VAL A 497 -26.77 4.98 -5.20
C VAL A 497 -26.45 3.50 -5.33
N ARG A 498 -25.18 3.12 -5.32
CA ARG A 498 -24.72 1.75 -5.53
C ARG A 498 -25.19 0.78 -4.44
N TYR A 499 -25.18 1.23 -3.19
CA TYR A 499 -25.47 0.39 -2.02
C TYR A 499 -26.69 0.87 -1.23
N ASN A 500 -27.66 -0.03 -1.01
CA ASN A 500 -28.89 0.26 -0.25
C ASN A 500 -28.63 0.64 1.21
N ALA A 501 -27.53 0.15 1.79
CA ALA A 501 -27.16 0.42 3.18
C ALA A 501 -26.53 1.82 3.37
N LEU A 502 -26.20 2.56 2.28
CA LEU A 502 -25.48 3.83 2.36
C LEU A 502 -26.35 5.01 1.95
N SER A 503 -26.14 6.13 2.63
CA SER A 503 -26.84 7.38 2.35
C SER A 503 -25.99 8.60 2.69
N LEU A 504 -26.36 9.74 2.13
CA LEU A 504 -25.76 11.05 2.42
C LEU A 504 -26.69 11.86 3.29
N ALA A 505 -26.14 12.59 4.27
CA ALA A 505 -26.88 13.44 5.16
C ALA A 505 -26.30 14.86 5.18
N ASN A 506 -27.10 15.85 5.59
CA ASN A 506 -26.60 17.19 5.85
C ASN A 506 -26.01 17.27 7.26
N GLY A 507 -24.98 18.07 7.41
CA GLY A 507 -24.29 18.32 8.68
C GLY A 507 -23.10 17.41 8.94
N ASP A 508 -22.47 17.67 10.07
CA ASP A 508 -21.32 16.93 10.59
C ASP A 508 -21.83 15.86 11.55
N LEU A 509 -21.85 14.62 11.11
CA LEU A 509 -22.37 13.48 11.87
C LEU A 509 -21.28 12.93 12.79
N PRO A 510 -21.63 12.27 13.90
CA PRO A 510 -20.65 11.52 14.68
C PRO A 510 -19.87 10.53 13.83
N ASP A 511 -18.54 10.51 13.94
CA ASP A 511 -17.64 9.65 13.17
C ASP A 511 -17.92 8.14 13.31
N THR A 512 -18.72 7.75 14.29
CA THR A 512 -19.19 6.38 14.54
C THR A 512 -20.51 6.03 13.84
N THR A 513 -21.12 6.99 13.11
CA THR A 513 -22.41 6.76 12.42
C THR A 513 -22.21 5.82 11.25
N VAL A 514 -22.87 4.65 11.30
CA VAL A 514 -22.81 3.63 10.24
C VAL A 514 -23.88 3.89 9.18
N GLY A 515 -23.54 3.68 7.91
CA GLY A 515 -24.44 3.82 6.76
C GLY A 515 -24.65 5.26 6.29
N GLN A 516 -24.10 6.27 6.99
CA GLN A 516 -24.29 7.67 6.64
C GLN A 516 -22.98 8.45 6.69
N ILE A 517 -22.85 9.43 5.78
CA ILE A 517 -21.75 10.40 5.77
C ILE A 517 -22.27 11.75 5.29
N GLY A 518 -21.69 12.84 5.79
CA GLY A 518 -22.01 14.22 5.41
C GLY A 518 -20.81 14.94 4.77
N ASP A 519 -20.93 16.21 4.46
CA ASP A 519 -22.16 17.05 4.43
C ASP A 519 -22.69 17.14 3.00
N LEU A 520 -23.91 16.71 2.77
CA LEU A 520 -24.50 16.67 1.42
C LEU A 520 -24.52 18.06 0.74
N ALA A 521 -24.82 19.14 1.48
CA ALA A 521 -24.86 20.49 0.89
C ALA A 521 -23.47 20.92 0.41
N SER A 522 -22.40 20.60 1.16
CA SER A 522 -21.02 20.83 0.75
C SER A 522 -20.66 19.99 -0.48
N LEU A 523 -21.03 18.72 -0.50
CA LEU A 523 -20.75 17.81 -1.62
C LEU A 523 -21.42 18.28 -2.94
N LEU A 524 -22.67 18.75 -2.88
CA LEU A 524 -23.34 19.32 -4.06
C LEU A 524 -22.63 20.59 -4.56
N THR A 525 -22.17 21.44 -3.63
CA THR A 525 -21.38 22.63 -3.97
C THR A 525 -20.04 22.25 -4.59
N TRP A 526 -19.35 21.25 -4.06
CA TRP A 526 -18.07 20.78 -4.56
C TRP A 526 -18.17 20.18 -5.96
N ASN A 527 -19.21 19.39 -6.23
CA ASN A 527 -19.47 18.85 -7.56
C ASN A 527 -19.64 19.92 -8.65
N GLN A 528 -20.12 21.13 -8.26
CA GLN A 528 -20.28 22.25 -9.17
C GLN A 528 -19.02 23.10 -9.31
N SER A 529 -18.28 23.30 -8.20
CA SER A 529 -17.09 24.18 -8.15
C SER A 529 -15.82 23.49 -8.65
N ASP A 530 -15.78 22.17 -8.57
CA ASP A 530 -14.71 21.30 -9.04
C ASP A 530 -15.31 20.30 -10.07
N PRO A 531 -15.45 20.76 -11.33
CA PRO A 531 -16.10 19.95 -12.37
C PRO A 531 -15.22 18.77 -12.79
N ARG A 532 -15.86 17.66 -13.16
CA ARG A 532 -15.17 16.45 -13.61
C ARG A 532 -14.17 16.77 -14.72
N ASP A 533 -12.98 16.24 -14.60
CA ASP A 533 -11.87 16.44 -15.53
C ASP A 533 -11.53 15.16 -16.34
N ASP A 534 -10.48 15.24 -17.15
CA ASP A 534 -9.99 14.11 -17.94
C ASP A 534 -9.32 13.03 -17.08
N PHE A 535 -8.75 13.37 -15.92
CA PHE A 535 -8.19 12.42 -14.98
C PHE A 535 -9.27 11.49 -14.41
N GLU A 536 -10.39 12.05 -13.94
CA GLU A 536 -11.53 11.27 -13.47
C GLU A 536 -12.15 10.43 -14.59
N MET A 537 -12.27 10.99 -15.80
CA MET A 537 -12.81 10.24 -16.94
C MET A 537 -11.92 9.05 -17.30
N ASN A 538 -10.60 9.24 -17.33
CA ASN A 538 -9.64 8.16 -17.53
C ASN A 538 -9.76 7.08 -16.44
N ARG A 539 -9.88 7.51 -15.19
CA ARG A 539 -10.09 6.63 -14.04
C ARG A 539 -11.37 5.81 -14.20
N ASN A 540 -12.50 6.46 -14.51
CA ASN A 540 -13.79 5.81 -14.72
C ASN A 540 -13.75 4.78 -15.86
N ASN A 541 -13.04 5.11 -16.96
CA ASN A 541 -12.83 4.21 -18.08
C ASN A 541 -12.02 2.97 -17.68
N TYR A 542 -10.95 3.15 -16.89
CA TYR A 542 -10.10 2.04 -16.48
C TYR A 542 -10.79 1.12 -15.46
N ILE A 543 -11.48 1.66 -14.47
CA ILE A 543 -12.23 0.87 -13.48
C ILE A 543 -13.31 0.03 -14.16
N TYR A 544 -13.95 0.58 -15.21
CA TYR A 544 -14.94 -0.17 -16.00
C TYR A 544 -14.35 -1.48 -16.57
N THR A 545 -13.07 -1.56 -16.90
CA THR A 545 -12.45 -2.80 -17.40
C THR A 545 -12.37 -3.91 -16.34
N TRP A 546 -12.40 -3.55 -15.07
CA TRP A 546 -12.40 -4.47 -13.94
C TRP A 546 -13.80 -4.78 -13.43
N GLN A 547 -14.53 -3.73 -13.02
CA GLN A 547 -15.81 -3.88 -12.32
C GLN A 547 -17.03 -3.97 -13.24
N ILE A 548 -16.88 -3.68 -14.54
CA ILE A 548 -17.93 -3.63 -15.55
C ILE A 548 -19.10 -2.71 -15.16
N ASN A 549 -18.83 -1.76 -14.26
CA ASN A 549 -19.73 -0.65 -13.98
C ASN A 549 -18.96 0.67 -14.02
N ARG A 550 -19.69 1.79 -14.04
CA ARG A 550 -19.13 3.13 -14.13
C ARG A 550 -19.66 4.00 -13.00
N ASN A 551 -18.89 5.01 -12.62
CA ASN A 551 -19.43 6.08 -11.79
C ASN A 551 -20.23 7.06 -12.69
N PRO A 552 -21.58 7.07 -12.60
CA PRO A 552 -22.42 7.87 -13.48
C PRO A 552 -22.28 9.38 -13.22
N PHE A 553 -21.81 9.77 -12.04
CA PHE A 553 -21.60 11.17 -11.68
C PHE A 553 -20.32 11.76 -12.29
N ILE A 554 -19.44 10.91 -12.84
CA ILE A 554 -18.33 11.33 -13.69
C ILE A 554 -18.81 11.46 -15.15
N ASP A 555 -19.62 10.52 -15.64
CA ASP A 555 -20.16 10.60 -17.01
C ASP A 555 -21.17 11.77 -17.14
N TYR A 556 -22.05 11.93 -16.16
CA TYR A 556 -23.09 12.96 -16.08
C TYR A 556 -23.15 13.64 -14.71
N PRO A 557 -22.27 14.60 -14.40
CA PRO A 557 -22.21 15.24 -13.08
C PRO A 557 -23.51 15.90 -12.61
N ASN A 558 -24.36 16.33 -13.56
CA ASN A 558 -25.66 16.93 -13.26
C ASN A 558 -26.68 15.94 -12.65
N LEU A 559 -26.49 14.62 -12.78
CA LEU A 559 -27.33 13.62 -12.10
C LEU A 559 -27.41 13.86 -10.58
N ALA A 560 -26.33 14.40 -9.98
CA ALA A 560 -26.31 14.73 -8.55
C ALA A 560 -27.45 15.69 -8.16
N ASP A 561 -27.73 16.71 -8.97
CA ASP A 561 -28.81 17.67 -8.72
C ASP A 561 -30.20 17.03 -8.84
N TYR A 562 -30.39 16.06 -9.74
CA TYR A 562 -31.66 15.36 -9.95
C TYR A 562 -31.95 14.26 -8.92
N ILE A 563 -30.90 13.72 -8.30
CA ILE A 563 -31.04 12.63 -7.31
C ILE A 563 -30.97 13.18 -5.87
N PHE A 564 -30.10 14.16 -5.61
CA PHE A 564 -29.79 14.65 -4.25
C PHE A 564 -30.03 16.17 -4.08
N GLY A 565 -30.15 16.92 -5.17
CA GLY A 565 -30.12 18.39 -5.16
C GLY A 565 -31.43 19.06 -5.55
N ALA A 566 -31.31 20.28 -6.07
CA ALA A 566 -32.44 21.19 -6.33
C ALA A 566 -33.41 20.71 -7.44
N ASN A 567 -32.95 19.84 -8.32
CA ASN A 567 -33.75 19.29 -9.41
C ASN A 567 -34.43 17.96 -9.05
N PHE A 568 -34.41 17.55 -7.78
CA PHE A 568 -35.08 16.33 -7.36
C PHE A 568 -36.57 16.33 -7.76
N GLY A 569 -36.98 15.24 -8.44
CA GLY A 569 -38.36 15.11 -8.94
C GLY A 569 -38.61 15.72 -10.33
N GLN A 570 -37.60 16.38 -10.93
CA GLN A 570 -37.65 16.77 -12.33
C GLN A 570 -37.18 15.62 -13.24
N PRO A 571 -37.75 15.45 -14.45
CA PRO A 571 -37.28 14.43 -15.38
C PRO A 571 -35.88 14.75 -15.88
N TRP A 572 -35.00 13.75 -15.84
CA TRP A 572 -33.62 13.85 -16.33
C TRP A 572 -33.52 13.43 -17.80
N PHE A 573 -32.69 14.12 -18.56
CA PHE A 573 -32.36 13.80 -19.94
C PHE A 573 -30.85 13.95 -20.15
N SER A 574 -30.22 12.97 -20.80
CA SER A 574 -28.78 12.98 -21.13
C SER A 574 -28.41 14.16 -22.03
N THR A 575 -29.33 14.54 -22.89
CA THR A 575 -29.24 15.66 -23.81
C THR A 575 -30.06 16.88 -23.37
N LEU A 576 -30.13 17.20 -22.07
CA LEU A 576 -30.24 18.61 -21.68
C LEU A 576 -28.96 19.37 -22.05
N SER A 577 -28.08 18.77 -22.83
CA SER A 577 -27.30 19.56 -23.77
C SER A 577 -28.32 20.36 -24.58
N SER A 578 -28.36 21.70 -24.42
CA SER A 578 -28.60 22.54 -25.59
C SER A 578 -28.09 21.77 -26.81
N ALA A 579 -28.96 21.45 -27.76
CA ALA A 579 -28.62 20.87 -29.07
C ALA A 579 -27.23 21.36 -29.41
N GLU A 580 -26.29 20.47 -29.71
CA GLU A 580 -24.85 20.77 -29.89
C GLU A 580 -24.72 22.19 -30.37
N ASN A 581 -24.24 23.10 -29.51
CA ASN A 581 -24.37 24.50 -29.89
C ASN A 581 -23.39 24.66 -31.05
N THR A 582 -23.89 24.43 -32.26
CA THR A 582 -23.14 24.67 -33.51
C THR A 582 -22.52 26.06 -33.49
N PHE A 583 -23.07 26.93 -32.62
CA PHE A 583 -22.51 28.22 -32.24
C PHE A 583 -21.26 28.14 -31.33
N SER A 584 -20.98 27.04 -30.64
CA SER A 584 -19.73 26.90 -29.84
C SER A 584 -18.47 26.88 -30.73
N LYS A 585 -18.62 26.46 -31.99
CA LYS A 585 -17.58 26.47 -33.02
C LYS A 585 -17.45 27.79 -33.77
N ILE A 586 -18.30 28.81 -33.47
CA ILE A 586 -18.19 30.12 -34.08
C ILE A 586 -16.90 30.82 -33.65
N THR A 587 -16.10 31.20 -34.64
CA THR A 587 -14.88 32.00 -34.46
C THR A 587 -14.94 33.26 -35.30
N LEU A 588 -14.31 34.34 -34.78
CA LEU A 588 -14.16 35.61 -35.50
C LEU A 588 -12.71 35.72 -35.99
N TYR A 589 -12.51 35.91 -37.28
CA TYR A 589 -11.19 36.06 -37.84
C TYR A 589 -11.15 37.11 -38.95
N PRO A 590 -10.15 38.02 -38.98
CA PRO A 590 -9.08 38.17 -37.98
C PRO A 590 -9.59 38.75 -36.66
N ASN A 591 -8.93 38.41 -35.56
CA ASN A 591 -9.10 39.02 -34.26
C ASN A 591 -7.69 39.15 -33.62
N PRO A 592 -7.10 40.35 -33.53
CA PRO A 592 -7.67 41.66 -33.81
C PRO A 592 -8.05 41.90 -35.28
N ALA A 593 -9.13 42.69 -35.48
CA ALA A 593 -9.62 43.12 -36.80
C ALA A 593 -9.32 44.59 -37.06
N LYS A 594 -9.17 44.98 -38.31
CA LYS A 594 -8.89 46.39 -38.68
C LYS A 594 -10.17 47.10 -39.17
N ASP A 595 -10.83 46.55 -40.17
CA ASP A 595 -12.00 47.11 -40.83
C ASP A 595 -13.08 46.09 -41.19
N SER A 596 -12.75 44.81 -41.00
CA SER A 596 -13.66 43.68 -41.23
C SER A 596 -13.23 42.41 -40.48
N PHE A 597 -14.19 41.50 -40.24
CA PHE A 597 -13.94 40.13 -39.80
C PHE A 597 -14.97 39.18 -40.40
N THR A 598 -14.59 37.93 -40.55
CA THR A 598 -15.51 36.87 -40.99
C THR A 598 -15.91 36.01 -39.80
N ILE A 599 -17.17 35.57 -39.76
CA ILE A 599 -17.70 34.65 -38.76
C ILE A 599 -17.66 33.25 -39.35
N PHE A 600 -16.75 32.42 -38.83
CA PHE A 600 -16.66 31.00 -39.21
C PHE A 600 -17.54 30.15 -38.32
N GLY A 601 -18.06 29.05 -38.84
CA GLY A 601 -18.93 28.10 -38.12
C GLY A 601 -20.43 28.45 -38.21
N LEU A 602 -20.84 29.45 -38.99
CA LEU A 602 -22.25 29.69 -39.34
C LEU A 602 -22.67 28.72 -40.43
N ASN A 603 -23.85 28.10 -40.28
CA ASN A 603 -24.45 27.21 -41.25
C ASN A 603 -25.69 27.85 -41.96
N GLU A 604 -26.18 28.95 -41.43
CA GLU A 604 -27.35 29.68 -41.94
C GLU A 604 -27.20 31.18 -41.69
N LYS A 605 -28.08 31.99 -42.27
CA LYS A 605 -28.11 33.43 -42.12
C LYS A 605 -28.17 33.83 -40.65
N ALA A 606 -27.36 34.82 -40.24
CA ALA A 606 -27.27 35.30 -38.88
C ALA A 606 -27.36 36.83 -38.81
N LYS A 607 -28.04 37.32 -37.76
CA LYS A 607 -28.05 38.70 -37.36
C LYS A 607 -26.82 38.97 -36.45
N VAL A 608 -26.06 40.02 -36.79
CA VAL A 608 -24.86 40.44 -36.08
C VAL A 608 -25.06 41.82 -35.48
N GLU A 609 -24.90 41.92 -34.15
CA GLU A 609 -24.96 43.18 -33.42
C GLU A 609 -23.63 43.40 -32.72
N ILE A 610 -22.98 44.55 -32.93
CA ILE A 610 -21.71 44.90 -32.26
C ILE A 610 -22.01 45.96 -31.20
N PHE A 611 -21.46 45.73 -30.00
CA PHE A 611 -21.58 46.61 -28.84
C PHE A 611 -20.20 47.07 -28.41
N ASN A 612 -20.10 48.34 -28.01
CA ASN A 612 -18.88 48.85 -27.36
C ASN A 612 -18.82 48.41 -25.88
N ASN A 613 -17.74 48.78 -25.19
CA ASN A 613 -17.48 48.42 -23.79
C ASN A 613 -18.48 48.98 -22.74
N ILE A 614 -19.30 49.97 -23.13
CA ILE A 614 -20.39 50.51 -22.31
C ILE A 614 -21.79 49.97 -22.69
N GLY A 615 -21.82 48.94 -23.55
CA GLY A 615 -23.07 48.27 -23.97
C GLY A 615 -23.87 49.01 -25.04
N GLN A 616 -23.34 50.09 -25.64
CA GLN A 616 -24.00 50.78 -26.75
C GLN A 616 -23.83 50.00 -28.05
N LYS A 617 -24.90 49.75 -28.77
CA LYS A 617 -24.88 49.11 -30.07
C LYS A 617 -24.30 50.04 -31.13
N VAL A 618 -23.22 49.65 -31.78
CA VAL A 618 -22.47 50.44 -32.76
C VAL A 618 -22.60 49.92 -34.19
N LEU A 619 -23.08 48.67 -34.37
CA LEU A 619 -23.36 48.09 -35.68
C LEU A 619 -24.49 47.05 -35.56
N LEU A 620 -25.30 47.00 -36.58
CA LEU A 620 -26.32 45.96 -36.83
C LEU A 620 -26.21 45.54 -38.30
N ASP A 621 -26.02 44.25 -38.55
CA ASP A 621 -25.92 43.66 -39.88
C ASP A 621 -26.60 42.29 -39.93
N GLU A 622 -26.93 41.81 -41.12
CA GLU A 622 -27.37 40.44 -41.36
C GLU A 622 -26.48 39.81 -42.42
N ILE A 623 -25.89 38.69 -42.12
CA ILE A 623 -24.88 38.06 -42.96
C ILE A 623 -25.24 36.63 -43.33
N GLU A 624 -24.85 36.21 -44.52
CA GLU A 624 -24.83 34.81 -44.93
C GLU A 624 -23.55 34.13 -44.40
N PRO A 625 -23.53 32.76 -44.27
CA PRO A 625 -22.34 32.02 -43.87
C PRO A 625 -21.10 32.41 -44.68
N ASN A 626 -19.97 32.54 -43.95
CA ASN A 626 -18.64 32.90 -44.50
C ASN A 626 -18.58 34.29 -45.18
N THR A 627 -19.51 35.19 -44.91
CA THR A 627 -19.50 36.58 -45.40
C THR A 627 -18.79 37.46 -44.37
N ALA A 628 -18.02 38.45 -44.85
CA ALA A 628 -17.33 39.39 -43.99
C ALA A 628 -18.30 40.46 -43.44
N VAL A 629 -18.20 40.75 -42.16
CA VAL A 629 -18.79 41.92 -41.48
C VAL A 629 -17.84 43.08 -41.62
N ASN A 630 -18.24 44.12 -42.38
CA ASN A 630 -17.42 45.33 -42.53
C ASN A 630 -17.86 46.38 -41.53
N PHE A 631 -16.90 47.12 -40.97
CA PHE A 631 -17.16 48.15 -39.99
C PHE A 631 -16.14 49.31 -40.07
N SER A 632 -16.52 50.44 -39.47
CA SER A 632 -15.63 51.55 -39.24
C SER A 632 -15.74 51.95 -37.77
N LEU A 633 -14.90 51.31 -36.93
CA LEU A 633 -14.91 51.45 -35.47
C LEU A 633 -13.58 51.94 -34.99
N SER A 634 -13.54 52.68 -33.88
CA SER A 634 -12.30 53.10 -33.25
C SER A 634 -11.57 51.93 -32.62
N ASN A 635 -10.26 52.02 -32.47
CA ASN A 635 -9.45 50.99 -31.76
C ASN A 635 -10.01 50.75 -30.37
N GLY A 636 -10.24 49.48 -30.05
CA GLY A 636 -10.83 49.10 -28.75
C GLY A 636 -11.37 47.68 -28.69
N VAL A 637 -12.07 47.40 -27.60
CA VAL A 637 -12.71 46.12 -27.33
C VAL A 637 -14.21 46.24 -27.62
N TYR A 638 -14.74 45.29 -28.40
CA TYR A 638 -16.14 45.22 -28.75
C TYR A 638 -16.69 43.82 -28.50
N PHE A 639 -18.01 43.72 -28.33
CA PHE A 639 -18.73 42.48 -28.13
C PHE A 639 -19.65 42.25 -29.34
N VAL A 640 -19.46 41.14 -30.04
CA VAL A 640 -20.24 40.75 -31.22
C VAL A 640 -21.29 39.74 -30.78
N LYS A 641 -22.54 40.13 -30.78
CA LYS A 641 -23.69 39.27 -30.54
C LYS A 641 -24.17 38.74 -31.90
N ILE A 642 -24.19 37.42 -32.01
CA ILE A 642 -24.56 36.70 -33.24
C ILE A 642 -25.83 35.91 -32.90
N SER A 643 -26.90 36.11 -33.69
CA SER A 643 -28.20 35.44 -33.51
C SER A 643 -28.60 34.76 -34.82
N SER A 644 -28.96 33.47 -34.77
CA SER A 644 -29.48 32.72 -35.91
C SER A 644 -30.56 31.75 -35.42
N GLY A 645 -31.79 31.93 -35.90
CA GLY A 645 -32.96 31.28 -35.30
C GLY A 645 -33.10 31.63 -33.82
N ASP A 646 -33.31 30.62 -32.97
CA ASP A 646 -33.43 30.79 -31.51
C ASP A 646 -32.06 30.78 -30.78
N LYS A 647 -30.97 30.71 -31.54
CA LYS A 647 -29.60 30.61 -30.95
C LYS A 647 -28.93 31.96 -30.91
N ILE A 648 -28.25 32.26 -29.79
CA ILE A 648 -27.51 33.51 -29.58
C ILE A 648 -26.16 33.18 -28.96
N ILE A 649 -25.09 33.79 -29.48
CA ILE A 649 -23.76 33.77 -28.87
C ILE A 649 -23.16 35.18 -28.88
N THR A 650 -22.32 35.48 -27.89
CA THR A 650 -21.54 36.72 -27.85
C THR A 650 -20.05 36.39 -27.83
N LYS A 651 -19.30 36.99 -28.74
CA LYS A 651 -17.85 36.87 -28.85
C LYS A 651 -17.19 38.23 -28.67
N LYS A 652 -16.00 38.24 -28.13
CA LYS A 652 -15.17 39.45 -28.01
C LYS A 652 -14.30 39.62 -29.24
N ILE A 653 -14.22 40.85 -29.75
CA ILE A 653 -13.30 41.22 -30.82
C ILE A 653 -12.48 42.44 -30.42
N PHE A 654 -11.23 42.45 -30.83
CA PHE A 654 -10.34 43.60 -30.73
C PHE A 654 -10.26 44.29 -32.06
N VAL A 655 -10.38 45.63 -32.08
CA VAL A 655 -10.23 46.48 -33.26
C VAL A 655 -8.96 47.29 -33.13
N ASN A 656 -8.09 47.25 -34.16
CA ASN A 656 -6.80 47.93 -34.22
C ASN A 656 -6.81 49.05 -35.26
#